data_40028b60a6502b254bdc7fdfff14ac35
#
_entry.id   40028b60a6502b254bdc7fdfff14ac35
#
_cell.length_a   1.000
_cell.length_b   1.000
_cell.length_c   1.000
_cell.angle_alpha   90.00
_cell.angle_beta   90.00
_cell.angle_gamma   90.00
#
_symmetry.space_group_name_H-M   'P 1'
#
loop_
_entity.id
_entity.type
_entity.pdbx_description
1 polymer ?
#
loop_
_entity_poly.entity_id
_entity_poly.type
_entity_poly.pdbx_seq_one_letter_code
_entity_poly.pdbx_strand_id
1 'polypeptide(L)'
;VSFRRVLMVRPKTRAGWGFLFAPVALNLEYIAANILDVVDEVRIVNQEFDRSPIEQHLKDFGPDLFGVTMSATEHYSGLDLCRRAKKASPGLRTIVGGFHPNAMEERLLSEDVDMVALGEAEMTVRELVQKGDPGGVAGVIYRDGDGKTVRNPRRPAVKDLDTLPMPARHLRAGNECELSLKRWGLHRDQVHTSRGCWGKCTFCCEPLMSGSRQRHRKPEKVLDEIRQVYDMHHREKMQILFGDPHFMGAPRIAERICEMLIDADMDIEFTAMVRADMIAKFPNIAEKMVRAGIIGYCLGLESPAEGDLGSTKKGITPAAQIEAVRILRKNHAVAGGTFVCGLSAHNEEEILMFPEYARRLGMINAAFPVATPHFATEFYRELDSHGLIEDRNWEHYDQMHRVFKHNTLTPKRSEELLTRCLGRFYAPDIFLDDMIALQGREAGGNKITFRGALAHFLERLTFIREAGSEYETQESGTRMARVFLDGQVNPHTRKRTAAMGVHNIVDLDNILPILGEQKLCICVRHGGEPFASFVLRTAPDRVHYLDVTGEPQDDATVWIELDLEDVTGKTRLPLGRLGAKMLHKTLQKSRWSSLGRGALAVFAEHLRNKGKKDSGKPMRLPDGFFDHFCASDGWDPERYSEIRKRPAG
;
A
#
# COMPACT_ATOMS: atom_id res chain seq x y z
N VAL A 1 -19.28 10.49 37.23
CA VAL A 1 -18.55 11.64 36.66
C VAL A 1 -18.30 11.30 35.19
N SER A 2 -18.84 12.09 34.24
CA SER A 2 -18.65 11.89 32.80
C SER A 2 -17.18 12.06 32.42
N PHE A 3 -16.70 11.35 31.42
CA PHE A 3 -15.38 11.62 30.82
C PHE A 3 -15.44 12.93 30.05
N ARG A 4 -14.47 13.82 30.29
CA ARG A 4 -14.46 15.17 29.73
C ARG A 4 -13.32 15.43 28.76
N ARG A 5 -12.15 14.79 28.94
CA ARG A 5 -10.96 14.97 28.12
C ARG A 5 -10.48 13.59 27.62
N VAL A 6 -10.64 13.36 26.34
CA VAL A 6 -10.38 12.06 25.70
C VAL A 6 -9.13 12.13 24.82
N LEU A 7 -8.13 11.33 25.17
CA LEU A 7 -6.93 11.13 24.35
C LEU A 7 -7.00 9.78 23.63
N MET A 8 -6.99 9.80 22.31
CA MET A 8 -7.00 8.58 21.50
C MET A 8 -5.68 8.42 20.74
N VAL A 9 -5.14 7.21 20.72
CA VAL A 9 -3.82 6.94 20.16
C VAL A 9 -3.89 5.78 19.17
N ARG A 10 -3.26 5.99 18.03
CA ARG A 10 -2.85 4.93 17.13
C ARG A 10 -1.37 4.64 17.35
N PRO A 11 -1.00 3.42 17.78
CA PRO A 11 0.39 3.03 17.93
C PRO A 11 1.13 3.08 16.60
N LYS A 12 2.45 3.20 16.65
CA LYS A 12 3.29 3.01 15.47
C LYS A 12 3.23 1.53 15.05
N THR A 13 2.92 1.30 13.80
CA THR A 13 2.96 -0.05 13.22
C THR A 13 4.41 -0.47 13.03
N ARG A 14 4.81 -1.57 13.66
CA ARG A 14 6.20 -2.04 13.58
C ARG A 14 6.48 -2.87 12.34
N ALA A 15 5.46 -3.50 11.77
CA ALA A 15 5.62 -4.44 10.66
C ALA A 15 4.37 -4.56 9.80
N GLY A 16 4.55 -5.09 8.59
CA GLY A 16 3.48 -5.58 7.74
C GLY A 16 3.00 -4.61 6.66
N TRP A 17 2.06 -5.11 5.88
CA TRP A 17 1.46 -4.40 4.74
C TRP A 17 0.55 -3.23 5.13
N GLY A 18 0.17 -3.12 6.41
CA GLY A 18 -0.75 -2.08 6.92
C GLY A 18 -0.26 -0.65 6.69
N PHE A 19 1.04 -0.45 6.70
CA PHE A 19 1.70 0.82 6.39
C PHE A 19 1.39 1.32 4.96
N LEU A 20 1.19 0.41 4.00
CA LEU A 20 0.93 0.78 2.60
C LEU A 20 -0.49 1.31 2.36
N PHE A 21 -1.44 0.96 3.23
CA PHE A 21 -2.86 1.16 2.94
C PHE A 21 -3.53 2.27 3.72
N ALA A 22 -3.09 2.62 4.92
CA ALA A 22 -3.79 3.63 5.71
C ALA A 22 -2.90 4.28 6.77
N PRO A 23 -2.08 5.29 6.43
CA PRO A 23 -1.32 6.00 7.44
C PRO A 23 -2.22 6.86 8.36
N VAL A 24 -3.43 7.23 7.93
CA VAL A 24 -4.34 8.07 8.70
C VAL A 24 -5.17 7.26 9.71
N ALA A 25 -5.45 7.86 10.87
CA ALA A 25 -6.23 7.24 11.94
C ALA A 25 -7.75 7.48 11.76
N LEU A 26 -8.29 7.25 10.55
CA LEU A 26 -9.67 7.58 10.17
C LEU A 26 -10.71 6.98 11.12
N ASN A 27 -10.46 5.78 11.65
CA ASN A 27 -11.33 5.15 12.65
C ASN A 27 -11.43 5.97 13.95
N LEU A 28 -10.32 6.57 14.42
CA LEU A 28 -10.32 7.45 15.59
C LEU A 28 -10.99 8.79 15.26
N GLU A 29 -10.85 9.29 14.05
CA GLU A 29 -11.51 10.51 13.60
C GLU A 29 -13.04 10.38 13.58
N TYR A 30 -13.57 9.18 13.18
CA TYR A 30 -15.00 8.89 13.29
C TYR A 30 -15.48 8.82 14.75
N ILE A 31 -14.71 8.18 15.63
CA ILE A 31 -15.01 8.14 17.07
C ILE A 31 -15.00 9.57 17.64
N ALA A 32 -13.96 10.35 17.34
CA ALA A 32 -13.85 11.74 17.78
C ALA A 32 -15.04 12.58 17.35
N ALA A 33 -15.41 12.52 16.07
CA ALA A 33 -16.55 13.25 15.53
C ALA A 33 -17.86 12.95 16.28
N ASN A 34 -18.01 11.71 16.77
CA ASN A 34 -19.21 11.30 17.51
C ASN A 34 -19.24 11.74 18.98
N ILE A 35 -18.15 12.28 19.52
CA ILE A 35 -18.07 12.69 20.94
C ILE A 35 -17.75 14.17 21.16
N LEU A 36 -17.37 14.92 20.11
CA LEU A 36 -16.99 16.34 20.21
C LEU A 36 -18.04 17.22 20.88
N ASP A 37 -19.32 16.91 20.76
CA ASP A 37 -20.45 17.67 21.33
C ASP A 37 -20.79 17.28 22.77
N VAL A 38 -20.14 16.24 23.34
CA VAL A 38 -20.46 15.71 24.67
C VAL A 38 -19.25 15.63 25.61
N VAL A 39 -18.07 16.01 25.15
CA VAL A 39 -16.84 16.13 25.94
C VAL A 39 -16.25 17.53 25.82
N ASP A 40 -15.35 17.91 26.74
CA ASP A 40 -14.72 19.24 26.67
C ASP A 40 -13.65 19.31 25.58
N GLU A 41 -12.85 18.26 25.44
CA GLU A 41 -11.76 18.23 24.46
C GLU A 41 -11.42 16.79 24.04
N VAL A 42 -11.09 16.63 22.74
CA VAL A 42 -10.60 15.39 22.16
C VAL A 42 -9.25 15.64 21.51
N ARG A 43 -8.30 14.75 21.74
CA ARG A 43 -7.02 14.75 21.03
C ARG A 43 -6.76 13.38 20.40
N ILE A 44 -6.27 13.40 19.17
CA ILE A 44 -5.81 12.19 18.46
C ILE A 44 -4.29 12.28 18.32
N VAL A 45 -3.59 11.21 18.67
CA VAL A 45 -2.15 11.04 18.45
C VAL A 45 -1.94 9.83 17.55
N ASN A 46 -1.38 10.07 16.37
CA ASN A 46 -0.97 9.03 15.46
C ASN A 46 0.56 8.90 15.48
N GLN A 47 1.07 7.84 16.11
CA GLN A 47 2.51 7.65 16.32
C GLN A 47 3.29 7.31 15.04
N GLU A 48 2.63 7.11 13.91
CA GLU A 48 3.31 7.08 12.60
C GLU A 48 3.94 8.43 12.26
N PHE A 49 3.29 9.52 12.67
CA PHE A 49 3.67 10.90 12.37
C PHE A 49 4.19 11.64 13.60
N ASP A 50 3.53 11.52 14.73
CA ASP A 50 3.93 12.14 15.99
C ASP A 50 4.68 11.13 16.87
N ARG A 51 5.99 11.27 16.93
CA ARG A 51 6.90 10.38 17.70
C ARG A 51 7.18 10.90 19.10
N SER A 52 6.48 11.94 19.55
CA SER A 52 6.64 12.47 20.91
C SER A 52 6.28 11.39 21.94
N PRO A 53 6.99 11.34 23.09
CA PRO A 53 6.66 10.39 24.14
C PRO A 53 5.23 10.56 24.62
N ILE A 54 4.50 9.48 24.84
CA ILE A 54 3.11 9.52 25.27
C ILE A 54 2.95 10.24 26.61
N GLU A 55 3.94 10.19 27.48
CA GLU A 55 3.98 10.87 28.78
C GLU A 55 3.89 12.40 28.62
N GLN A 56 4.48 12.95 27.55
CA GLN A 56 4.35 14.38 27.24
C GLN A 56 2.92 14.72 26.88
N HIS A 57 2.27 13.93 25.99
CA HIS A 57 0.87 14.15 25.64
C HIS A 57 -0.04 14.04 26.85
N LEU A 58 0.19 13.08 27.74
CA LEU A 58 -0.58 12.90 28.97
C LEU A 58 -0.44 14.11 29.91
N LYS A 59 0.79 14.60 30.08
CA LYS A 59 1.07 15.77 30.91
C LYS A 59 0.44 17.05 30.35
N ASP A 60 0.58 17.28 29.03
CA ASP A 60 0.13 18.51 28.37
C ASP A 60 -1.39 18.55 28.20
N PHE A 61 -2.01 17.38 28.04
CA PHE A 61 -3.44 17.27 27.80
C PHE A 61 -4.26 16.95 29.04
N GLY A 62 -3.76 16.16 29.98
CA GLY A 62 -4.47 15.75 31.20
C GLY A 62 -5.77 14.99 30.90
N PRO A 63 -5.74 13.87 30.17
CA PRO A 63 -6.95 13.12 29.84
C PRO A 63 -7.52 12.39 31.07
N ASP A 64 -8.82 12.14 31.05
CA ASP A 64 -9.52 11.24 31.99
C ASP A 64 -9.91 9.92 31.32
N LEU A 65 -9.91 9.85 30.00
CA LEU A 65 -10.04 8.62 29.21
C LEU A 65 -8.92 8.52 28.18
N PHE A 66 -8.23 7.38 28.16
CA PHE A 66 -7.15 7.05 27.23
C PHE A 66 -7.55 5.87 26.35
N GLY A 67 -7.73 6.10 25.05
CA GLY A 67 -8.13 5.10 24.08
C GLY A 67 -6.99 4.69 23.16
N VAL A 68 -6.83 3.38 22.89
CA VAL A 68 -5.83 2.86 21.95
C VAL A 68 -6.52 1.96 20.92
N THR A 69 -6.32 2.25 19.63
CA THR A 69 -6.72 1.33 18.55
C THR A 69 -5.59 0.38 18.22
N MET A 70 -5.89 -0.90 17.94
CA MET A 70 -4.87 -1.91 17.67
C MET A 70 -5.27 -2.89 16.57
N SER A 71 -4.31 -3.21 15.71
CA SER A 71 -4.26 -4.43 14.90
C SER A 71 -3.48 -5.53 15.65
N ALA A 72 -3.34 -6.72 15.08
CA ALA A 72 -2.55 -7.79 15.71
C ALA A 72 -1.09 -7.38 15.89
N THR A 73 -0.48 -6.79 14.90
CA THR A 73 0.92 -6.34 14.92
C THR A 73 1.20 -5.18 15.88
N GLU A 74 0.15 -4.52 16.36
CA GLU A 74 0.21 -3.41 17.32
C GLU A 74 -0.11 -3.87 18.76
N HIS A 75 -0.28 -5.18 18.99
CA HIS A 75 -0.68 -5.73 20.28
C HIS A 75 0.21 -5.27 21.44
N TYR A 76 1.52 -5.55 21.34
CA TYR A 76 2.44 -5.23 22.45
C TYR A 76 2.69 -3.73 22.57
N SER A 77 2.80 -3.01 21.45
CA SER A 77 2.97 -1.56 21.48
C SER A 77 1.74 -0.85 22.06
N GLY A 78 0.54 -1.32 21.74
CA GLY A 78 -0.71 -0.80 22.31
C GLY A 78 -0.84 -1.06 23.80
N LEU A 79 -0.50 -2.27 24.27
CA LEU A 79 -0.47 -2.59 25.69
C LEU A 79 0.60 -1.79 26.45
N ASP A 80 1.79 -1.60 25.86
CA ASP A 80 2.83 -0.75 26.44
C ASP A 80 2.36 0.70 26.62
N LEU A 81 1.62 1.24 25.65
CA LEU A 81 1.02 2.57 25.77
C LEU A 81 0.04 2.65 26.95
N CYS A 82 -0.82 1.65 27.13
CA CYS A 82 -1.73 1.60 28.28
C CYS A 82 -0.96 1.53 29.61
N ARG A 83 0.06 0.68 29.70
CA ARG A 83 0.93 0.55 30.87
C ARG A 83 1.63 1.86 31.21
N ARG A 84 2.21 2.53 30.22
CA ARG A 84 2.89 3.82 30.40
C ARG A 84 1.90 4.91 30.82
N ALA A 85 0.69 4.89 30.25
CA ALA A 85 -0.37 5.82 30.62
C ALA A 85 -0.80 5.64 32.07
N LYS A 86 -1.03 4.42 32.53
CA LYS A 86 -1.35 4.09 33.92
C LYS A 86 -0.22 4.47 34.89
N LYS A 87 1.03 4.22 34.49
CA LYS A 87 2.21 4.60 35.30
C LYS A 87 2.31 6.12 35.45
N ALA A 88 2.04 6.89 34.40
CA ALA A 88 2.08 8.35 34.44
C ALA A 88 0.87 8.95 35.20
N SER A 89 -0.29 8.31 35.12
CA SER A 89 -1.55 8.75 35.73
C SER A 89 -2.36 7.55 36.24
N PRO A 90 -2.12 7.07 37.46
CA PRO A 90 -2.76 5.85 37.99
C PRO A 90 -4.29 5.85 38.00
N GLY A 91 -4.92 7.03 38.09
CA GLY A 91 -6.39 7.18 38.01
C GLY A 91 -6.97 7.24 36.59
N LEU A 92 -6.13 7.26 35.58
CA LEU A 92 -6.56 7.35 34.18
C LEU A 92 -7.27 6.06 33.76
N ARG A 93 -8.45 6.20 33.15
CA ARG A 93 -9.18 5.06 32.59
C ARG A 93 -8.69 4.76 31.18
N THR A 94 -8.47 3.48 30.90
CA THR A 94 -7.97 3.00 29.60
C THR A 94 -9.01 2.15 28.89
N ILE A 95 -9.09 2.33 27.56
CA ILE A 95 -9.95 1.54 26.68
C ILE A 95 -9.19 1.15 25.41
N VAL A 96 -9.28 -0.10 25.01
CA VAL A 96 -8.69 -0.59 23.76
C VAL A 96 -9.77 -1.00 22.77
N GLY A 97 -9.53 -0.76 21.47
CA GLY A 97 -10.46 -1.11 20.40
C GLY A 97 -9.75 -1.40 19.08
N GLY A 98 -10.50 -1.71 18.03
CA GLY A 98 -9.98 -2.09 16.73
C GLY A 98 -10.08 -3.59 16.45
N PHE A 99 -9.50 -4.05 15.34
CA PHE A 99 -9.66 -5.45 14.89
C PHE A 99 -9.17 -6.48 15.91
N HIS A 100 -7.97 -6.27 16.45
CA HIS A 100 -7.38 -7.22 17.39
C HIS A 100 -8.10 -7.27 18.74
N PRO A 101 -8.38 -6.14 19.41
CA PRO A 101 -9.19 -6.14 20.62
C PRO A 101 -10.58 -6.74 20.45
N ASN A 102 -11.23 -6.48 19.32
CA ASN A 102 -12.53 -7.07 19.02
C ASN A 102 -12.49 -8.61 18.86
N ALA A 103 -11.35 -9.16 18.46
CA ALA A 103 -11.14 -10.60 18.40
C ALA A 103 -10.69 -11.20 19.74
N MET A 104 -9.79 -10.51 20.48
CA MET A 104 -9.22 -10.98 21.75
C MET A 104 -10.18 -10.84 22.94
N GLU A 105 -11.05 -9.84 22.89
CA GLU A 105 -12.09 -9.57 23.89
C GLU A 105 -11.51 -9.45 25.32
N GLU A 106 -12.10 -10.11 26.30
CA GLU A 106 -11.68 -10.04 27.73
C GLU A 106 -10.24 -10.49 28.01
N ARG A 107 -9.59 -11.19 27.06
CA ARG A 107 -8.18 -11.59 27.21
C ARG A 107 -7.21 -10.41 27.29
N LEU A 108 -7.65 -9.21 26.88
CA LEU A 108 -6.86 -7.99 26.96
C LEU A 108 -7.03 -7.25 28.29
N LEU A 109 -8.07 -7.57 29.08
CA LEU A 109 -8.26 -6.92 30.36
C LEU A 109 -7.11 -7.25 31.33
N SER A 110 -6.51 -6.20 31.89
CA SER A 110 -5.38 -6.29 32.82
C SER A 110 -5.44 -5.14 33.83
N GLU A 111 -4.44 -4.95 34.65
CA GLU A 111 -4.29 -3.75 35.49
C GLU A 111 -4.05 -2.48 34.67
N ASP A 112 -3.51 -2.63 33.43
CA ASP A 112 -3.23 -1.54 32.50
C ASP A 112 -4.39 -1.27 31.53
N VAL A 113 -5.30 -2.22 31.33
CA VAL A 113 -6.42 -2.14 30.40
C VAL A 113 -7.74 -2.34 31.15
N ASP A 114 -8.45 -1.25 31.39
CA ASP A 114 -9.73 -1.27 32.11
C ASP A 114 -10.89 -1.78 31.27
N MET A 115 -10.89 -1.45 29.96
CA MET A 115 -12.04 -1.65 29.08
C MET A 115 -11.61 -2.11 27.69
N VAL A 116 -12.47 -2.91 27.06
CA VAL A 116 -12.36 -3.32 25.64
C VAL A 116 -13.63 -2.93 24.90
N ALA A 117 -13.51 -2.15 23.84
CA ALA A 117 -14.60 -1.80 22.94
C ALA A 117 -14.74 -2.84 21.83
N LEU A 118 -15.94 -3.35 21.61
CA LEU A 118 -16.29 -4.36 20.62
C LEU A 118 -17.05 -3.76 19.44
N GLY A 119 -16.72 -4.22 18.23
CA GLY A 119 -17.38 -3.79 17.00
C GLY A 119 -17.07 -2.35 16.63
N GLU A 120 -18.02 -1.69 15.99
CA GLU A 120 -17.95 -0.27 15.66
C GLU A 120 -18.12 0.56 16.94
N ALA A 121 -17.12 1.36 17.28
CA ALA A 121 -17.01 1.95 18.60
C ALA A 121 -17.58 3.38 18.72
N GLU A 122 -18.01 4.01 17.64
CA GLU A 122 -18.48 5.42 17.65
C GLU A 122 -19.58 5.65 18.68
N MET A 123 -20.66 4.88 18.61
CA MET A 123 -21.78 5.02 19.53
C MET A 123 -21.47 4.43 20.91
N THR A 124 -20.57 3.44 20.98
CA THR A 124 -20.11 2.84 22.24
C THR A 124 -19.32 3.85 23.06
N VAL A 125 -18.35 4.52 22.44
CA VAL A 125 -17.54 5.54 23.14
C VAL A 125 -18.38 6.75 23.49
N ARG A 126 -19.32 7.18 22.61
CA ARG A 126 -20.26 8.27 22.92
C ARG A 126 -21.07 7.99 24.20
N GLU A 127 -21.69 6.82 24.29
CA GLU A 127 -22.46 6.43 25.48
C GLU A 127 -21.57 6.34 26.71
N LEU A 128 -20.35 5.76 26.56
CA LEU A 128 -19.38 5.63 27.65
C LEU A 128 -18.98 7.01 28.22
N VAL A 129 -18.61 7.97 27.37
CA VAL A 129 -18.17 9.30 27.84
C VAL A 129 -19.29 10.10 28.51
N GLN A 130 -20.53 9.96 28.02
CA GLN A 130 -21.69 10.61 28.64
C GLN A 130 -22.01 10.02 29.99
N LYS A 131 -21.90 8.69 30.12
CA LYS A 131 -22.26 7.98 31.35
C LYS A 131 -21.16 8.04 32.40
N GLY A 132 -19.89 8.05 31.97
CA GLY A 132 -18.70 8.04 32.85
C GLY A 132 -18.48 6.71 33.57
N ASP A 133 -19.27 5.69 33.25
CA ASP A 133 -19.25 4.35 33.82
C ASP A 133 -19.51 3.31 32.73
N PRO A 134 -18.73 2.21 32.63
CA PRO A 134 -18.91 1.19 31.61
C PRO A 134 -20.11 0.27 31.85
N GLY A 135 -20.68 0.28 33.04
CA GLY A 135 -21.78 -0.60 33.43
C GLY A 135 -23.01 -0.39 32.54
N GLY A 136 -23.46 -1.44 31.82
CA GLY A 136 -24.59 -1.38 30.91
C GLY A 136 -24.33 -0.63 29.59
N VAL A 137 -23.10 -0.17 29.29
CA VAL A 137 -22.74 0.41 27.99
C VAL A 137 -22.57 -0.72 26.97
N ALA A 138 -23.48 -0.79 26.01
CA ALA A 138 -23.44 -1.84 25.00
C ALA A 138 -22.11 -1.79 24.19
N GLY A 139 -21.50 -2.94 23.99
CA GLY A 139 -20.22 -3.07 23.26
C GLY A 139 -18.98 -2.88 24.14
N VAL A 140 -19.09 -2.78 25.46
CA VAL A 140 -17.95 -2.70 26.39
C VAL A 140 -17.82 -3.95 27.21
N ILE A 141 -16.60 -4.49 27.30
CA ILE A 141 -16.17 -5.47 28.31
C ILE A 141 -15.23 -4.74 29.27
N TYR A 142 -15.39 -4.96 30.59
CA TYR A 142 -14.60 -4.25 31.57
C TYR A 142 -14.43 -5.08 32.85
N ARG A 143 -13.58 -4.64 33.81
CA ARG A 143 -13.51 -5.14 35.17
C ARG A 143 -14.28 -4.22 36.09
N ASP A 144 -15.14 -4.80 36.93
CA ASP A 144 -15.84 -4.07 37.98
C ASP A 144 -14.92 -3.78 39.22
N GLY A 145 -15.49 -3.13 40.22
CA GLY A 145 -14.76 -2.77 41.45
C GLY A 145 -14.19 -3.94 42.23
N ASP A 146 -14.74 -5.15 42.04
CA ASP A 146 -14.29 -6.39 42.65
C ASP A 146 -13.29 -7.17 41.75
N GLY A 147 -12.90 -6.59 40.62
CA GLY A 147 -11.99 -7.21 39.64
C GLY A 147 -12.63 -8.28 38.76
N LYS A 148 -13.94 -8.47 38.85
CA LYS A 148 -14.67 -9.43 38.03
C LYS A 148 -14.89 -8.87 36.60
N THR A 149 -14.69 -9.73 35.61
CA THR A 149 -15.00 -9.39 34.20
C THR A 149 -16.51 -9.29 33.99
N VAL A 150 -16.94 -8.14 33.55
CA VAL A 150 -18.33 -7.85 33.14
C VAL A 150 -18.37 -7.66 31.62
N ARG A 151 -19.24 -8.44 30.97
CA ARG A 151 -19.49 -8.35 29.53
C ARG A 151 -20.87 -7.76 29.31
N ASN A 152 -20.92 -6.52 28.82
CA ASN A 152 -22.18 -5.95 28.35
C ASN A 152 -22.61 -6.58 27.02
N PRO A 153 -23.89 -6.49 26.63
CA PRO A 153 -24.35 -6.93 25.31
C PRO A 153 -23.58 -6.28 24.19
N ARG A 154 -23.27 -7.02 23.12
CA ARG A 154 -22.69 -6.40 21.91
C ARG A 154 -23.61 -5.34 21.35
N ARG A 155 -23.02 -4.21 20.96
CA ARG A 155 -23.77 -3.17 20.25
C ARG A 155 -24.05 -3.65 18.81
N PRO A 156 -25.29 -3.53 18.31
CA PRO A 156 -25.58 -3.73 16.91
C PRO A 156 -24.80 -2.72 16.05
N ALA A 157 -24.29 -3.17 14.90
CA ALA A 157 -23.64 -2.29 13.94
C ALA A 157 -24.58 -1.17 13.48
N VAL A 158 -24.06 0.01 13.23
CA VAL A 158 -24.81 1.17 12.75
C VAL A 158 -25.47 0.83 11.41
N LYS A 159 -26.80 0.81 11.35
CA LYS A 159 -27.55 0.40 10.14
C LYS A 159 -27.44 1.44 9.03
N ASP A 160 -27.68 2.69 9.37
CA ASP A 160 -27.60 3.85 8.47
C ASP A 160 -26.30 4.60 8.75
N LEU A 161 -25.30 4.44 7.87
CA LEU A 161 -23.99 5.06 8.02
C LEU A 161 -24.03 6.59 7.84
N ASP A 162 -25.08 7.13 7.22
CA ASP A 162 -25.24 8.57 7.02
C ASP A 162 -25.69 9.30 8.30
N THR A 163 -26.04 8.55 9.36
CA THR A 163 -26.29 9.12 10.71
C THR A 163 -25.00 9.44 11.47
N LEU A 164 -23.86 8.91 11.03
CA LEU A 164 -22.56 9.23 11.59
C LEU A 164 -22.10 10.61 11.08
N PRO A 165 -21.54 11.44 11.94
CA PRO A 165 -20.95 12.71 11.50
C PRO A 165 -19.73 12.45 10.59
N MET A 166 -19.35 13.47 9.82
CA MET A 166 -18.11 13.44 9.05
C MET A 166 -16.90 13.29 9.98
N PRO A 167 -15.87 12.55 9.57
CA PRO A 167 -14.68 12.34 10.41
C PRO A 167 -14.04 13.65 10.83
N ALA A 168 -13.57 13.73 12.08
CA ALA A 168 -12.96 14.92 12.66
C ALA A 168 -11.51 15.13 12.17
N ARG A 169 -11.31 15.24 10.85
CA ARG A 169 -9.98 15.39 10.22
C ARG A 169 -9.21 16.61 10.68
N HIS A 170 -9.90 17.65 11.16
CA HIS A 170 -9.30 18.86 11.75
C HIS A 170 -8.52 18.58 13.04
N LEU A 171 -8.69 17.41 13.67
CA LEU A 171 -7.91 16.99 14.84
C LEU A 171 -6.58 16.34 14.47
N ARG A 172 -6.27 16.15 13.18
CA ARG A 172 -4.96 15.69 12.75
C ARG A 172 -3.89 16.69 13.14
N ALA A 173 -2.77 16.21 13.63
CA ALA A 173 -1.59 17.04 13.81
C ALA A 173 -1.18 17.64 12.46
N GLY A 174 -0.75 18.90 12.41
CA GLY A 174 -0.46 19.62 11.16
C GLY A 174 0.52 18.94 10.21
N ASN A 175 1.34 18.03 10.74
CA ASN A 175 2.29 17.22 9.97
C ASN A 175 1.67 15.97 9.30
N GLU A 176 0.51 15.48 9.75
CA GLU A 176 -0.09 14.27 9.17
C GLU A 176 -0.48 14.46 7.71
N CYS A 177 -1.09 15.59 7.38
CA CYS A 177 -1.45 15.94 6.01
C CYS A 177 -0.22 16.19 5.14
N GLU A 178 0.87 16.72 5.71
CA GLU A 178 2.10 17.03 4.99
C GLU A 178 3.02 15.82 4.79
N LEU A 179 3.12 14.95 5.80
CA LEU A 179 4.04 13.81 5.78
C LEU A 179 3.49 12.64 5.00
N SER A 180 2.14 12.54 4.85
CA SER A 180 1.56 11.36 4.23
C SER A 180 2.09 11.15 2.81
N LEU A 181 2.50 12.19 2.07
CA LEU A 181 3.02 12.01 0.72
C LEU A 181 3.75 13.17 0.06
N LYS A 182 4.15 14.22 0.79
CA LYS A 182 5.09 15.21 0.20
C LYS A 182 6.36 14.56 -0.38
N ARG A 183 6.67 13.34 0.06
CA ARG A 183 7.77 12.52 -0.48
C ARG A 183 7.65 12.28 -1.99
N TRP A 184 6.41 12.30 -2.54
CA TRP A 184 6.09 11.99 -3.94
C TRP A 184 5.31 13.10 -4.65
N GLY A 185 5.06 14.21 -3.95
CA GLY A 185 4.33 15.35 -4.52
C GLY A 185 2.83 15.11 -4.71
N LEU A 186 2.25 14.11 -4.02
CA LEU A 186 0.82 13.83 -4.03
C LEU A 186 0.30 13.78 -2.59
N HIS A 187 -0.79 14.47 -2.32
CA HIS A 187 -1.54 14.29 -1.09
C HIS A 187 -2.32 12.98 -1.15
N ARG A 188 -2.45 12.29 -0.01
CA ARG A 188 -3.29 11.08 0.10
C ARG A 188 -4.24 11.21 1.27
N ASP A 189 -5.44 10.69 1.08
CA ASP A 189 -6.41 10.52 2.15
C ASP A 189 -7.24 9.26 1.94
N GLN A 190 -8.15 9.00 2.85
CA GLN A 190 -9.01 7.84 2.83
C GLN A 190 -10.46 8.24 3.05
N VAL A 191 -11.37 7.62 2.30
CA VAL A 191 -12.82 7.77 2.44
C VAL A 191 -13.46 6.39 2.43
N HIS A 192 -14.47 6.17 3.27
CA HIS A 192 -15.27 4.96 3.25
C HIS A 192 -16.62 5.23 2.61
N THR A 193 -16.99 4.43 1.61
CA THR A 193 -18.34 4.47 1.00
C THR A 193 -19.26 3.43 1.62
N SER A 194 -18.67 2.40 2.26
CA SER A 194 -19.40 1.30 2.89
C SER A 194 -18.61 0.68 4.06
N ARG A 195 -19.30 -0.15 4.84
CA ARG A 195 -18.69 -0.98 5.90
C ARG A 195 -19.26 -2.40 5.84
N GLY A 196 -18.42 -3.38 6.19
CA GLY A 196 -18.76 -4.81 6.12
C GLY A 196 -18.59 -5.39 4.73
N CYS A 197 -18.57 -6.71 4.66
CA CYS A 197 -18.43 -7.45 3.43
C CYS A 197 -19.29 -8.71 3.47
N TRP A 198 -20.00 -9.00 2.39
CA TRP A 198 -20.81 -10.22 2.28
C TRP A 198 -19.98 -11.48 1.95
N GLY A 199 -18.69 -11.32 1.67
CA GLY A 199 -17.74 -12.42 1.47
C GLY A 199 -17.63 -13.31 2.71
N LYS A 200 -17.35 -14.61 2.49
CA LYS A 200 -17.23 -15.63 3.56
C LYS A 200 -15.83 -16.22 3.63
N CYS A 201 -14.82 -15.44 3.24
CA CYS A 201 -13.42 -15.90 3.20
C CYS A 201 -12.95 -16.34 4.59
N THR A 202 -12.42 -17.56 4.70
CA THR A 202 -12.08 -18.20 5.98
C THR A 202 -11.00 -17.47 6.76
N PHE A 203 -10.11 -16.75 6.05
CA PHE A 203 -8.98 -16.00 6.62
C PHE A 203 -9.30 -14.55 6.99
N CYS A 204 -10.47 -14.02 6.55
CA CYS A 204 -10.77 -12.60 6.64
C CYS A 204 -11.35 -12.21 8.00
N CYS A 205 -10.80 -11.15 8.61
CA CYS A 205 -11.29 -10.62 9.88
C CYS A 205 -12.40 -9.56 9.75
N GLU A 206 -12.70 -9.08 8.54
CA GLU A 206 -13.74 -8.04 8.35
C GLU A 206 -15.10 -8.41 8.94
N PRO A 207 -15.62 -9.66 8.77
CA PRO A 207 -16.90 -10.03 9.36
C PRO A 207 -16.92 -9.98 10.90
N LEU A 208 -15.77 -10.10 11.56
CA LEU A 208 -15.67 -10.02 13.03
C LEU A 208 -15.89 -8.57 13.52
N MET A 209 -15.51 -7.57 12.73
CA MET A 209 -15.60 -6.15 13.08
C MET A 209 -16.95 -5.58 12.65
N SER A 210 -17.23 -5.61 11.34
CA SER A 210 -18.34 -4.88 10.71
C SER A 210 -19.52 -5.78 10.31
N GLY A 211 -19.41 -7.09 10.59
CA GLY A 211 -20.42 -8.10 10.20
C GLY A 211 -20.33 -8.52 8.73
N SER A 212 -21.10 -9.56 8.40
CA SER A 212 -21.15 -10.16 7.07
C SER A 212 -22.17 -9.50 6.13
N ARG A 213 -22.74 -8.37 6.53
CA ARG A 213 -23.67 -7.58 5.71
C ARG A 213 -23.05 -6.25 5.39
N GLN A 214 -22.88 -5.95 4.10
CA GLN A 214 -22.38 -4.66 3.66
C GLN A 214 -23.46 -3.58 3.79
N ARG A 215 -23.11 -2.44 4.37
CA ARG A 215 -23.93 -1.25 4.53
C ARG A 215 -23.26 -0.11 3.79
N HIS A 216 -24.02 0.67 3.07
CA HIS A 216 -23.51 1.72 2.18
C HIS A 216 -23.98 3.09 2.65
N ARG A 217 -23.17 4.09 2.37
CA ARG A 217 -23.52 5.50 2.50
C ARG A 217 -24.24 5.95 1.22
N LYS A 218 -25.03 7.00 1.33
CA LYS A 218 -25.62 7.66 0.16
C LYS A 218 -24.51 8.27 -0.69
N PRO A 219 -24.57 8.10 -2.03
CA PRO A 219 -23.57 8.67 -2.94
C PRO A 219 -23.31 10.16 -2.74
N GLU A 220 -24.35 10.93 -2.43
CA GLU A 220 -24.25 12.37 -2.16
C GLU A 220 -23.37 12.66 -0.93
N LYS A 221 -23.54 11.89 0.15
CA LYS A 221 -22.73 12.02 1.37
C LYS A 221 -21.26 11.63 1.16
N VAL A 222 -21.04 10.64 0.29
CA VAL A 222 -19.68 10.27 -0.11
C VAL A 222 -19.01 11.39 -0.90
N LEU A 223 -19.73 11.99 -1.87
CA LEU A 223 -19.20 13.13 -2.64
C LEU A 223 -18.94 14.35 -1.77
N ASP A 224 -19.84 14.66 -0.81
CA ASP A 224 -19.65 15.75 0.13
C ASP A 224 -18.37 15.57 0.96
N GLU A 225 -18.09 14.35 1.43
CA GLU A 225 -16.84 14.06 2.15
C GLU A 225 -15.62 14.17 1.25
N ILE A 226 -15.68 13.69 0.01
CA ILE A 226 -14.58 13.82 -0.96
C ILE A 226 -14.28 15.29 -1.24
N ARG A 227 -15.31 16.13 -1.42
CA ARG A 227 -15.15 17.58 -1.58
C ARG A 227 -14.48 18.23 -0.37
N GLN A 228 -14.92 17.88 0.83
CA GLN A 228 -14.31 18.38 2.07
C GLN A 228 -12.83 18.00 2.16
N VAL A 229 -12.48 16.75 1.82
CA VAL A 229 -11.08 16.28 1.77
C VAL A 229 -10.29 17.06 0.71
N TYR A 230 -10.85 17.26 -0.47
CA TYR A 230 -10.20 18.00 -1.54
C TYR A 230 -9.95 19.47 -1.17
N ASP A 231 -10.94 20.13 -0.54
CA ASP A 231 -10.81 21.50 -0.03
C ASP A 231 -9.75 21.60 1.09
N MET A 232 -9.68 20.60 1.98
CA MET A 232 -8.67 20.53 3.05
C MET A 232 -7.25 20.43 2.50
N HIS A 233 -7.07 19.80 1.35
CA HIS A 233 -5.81 19.72 0.63
C HIS A 233 -5.64 20.80 -0.45
N HIS A 234 -6.31 21.97 -0.26
CA HIS A 234 -6.20 23.16 -1.11
C HIS A 234 -6.53 22.93 -2.59
N ARG A 235 -7.32 21.90 -2.89
CA ARG A 235 -7.67 21.44 -4.24
C ARG A 235 -6.45 21.10 -5.12
N GLU A 236 -5.36 20.71 -4.47
CA GLU A 236 -4.20 20.20 -5.17
C GLU A 236 -4.43 18.76 -5.60
N LYS A 237 -3.72 18.33 -6.67
CA LYS A 237 -3.79 16.95 -7.14
C LYS A 237 -3.51 15.98 -6.01
N MET A 238 -4.42 15.03 -5.81
CA MET A 238 -4.32 14.09 -4.71
C MET A 238 -4.79 12.68 -5.09
N GLN A 239 -4.53 11.73 -4.19
CA GLN A 239 -5.02 10.37 -4.29
C GLN A 239 -5.90 10.05 -3.09
N ILE A 240 -7.09 9.49 -3.34
CA ILE A 240 -7.99 9.00 -2.29
C ILE A 240 -8.10 7.48 -2.38
N LEU A 241 -7.85 6.80 -1.26
CA LEU A 241 -8.15 5.38 -1.10
C LEU A 241 -9.60 5.23 -0.65
N PHE A 242 -10.41 4.50 -1.42
CA PHE A 242 -11.64 3.96 -0.90
C PHE A 242 -11.32 2.79 0.03
N GLY A 243 -11.47 3.04 1.35
CA GLY A 243 -11.11 2.09 2.41
C GLY A 243 -12.13 0.98 2.62
N ASP A 244 -13.04 0.80 1.69
CA ASP A 244 -14.06 -0.24 1.70
C ASP A 244 -13.43 -1.62 1.55
N PRO A 245 -13.90 -2.63 2.30
CA PRO A 245 -13.48 -4.02 2.06
C PRO A 245 -13.80 -4.51 0.65
N HIS A 246 -14.81 -3.90 0.01
CA HIS A 246 -15.24 -4.21 -1.34
C HIS A 246 -16.10 -3.08 -1.94
N PHE A 247 -15.50 -2.21 -2.76
CA PHE A 247 -16.18 -1.04 -3.33
C PHE A 247 -17.41 -1.39 -4.19
N MET A 248 -17.34 -2.44 -5.01
CA MET A 248 -18.45 -2.90 -5.85
C MET A 248 -19.43 -3.84 -5.14
N GLY A 249 -19.48 -3.84 -3.82
CA GLY A 249 -20.39 -4.73 -3.08
C GLY A 249 -21.88 -4.47 -3.35
N ALA A 250 -22.25 -3.24 -3.73
CA ALA A 250 -23.52 -2.87 -4.33
C ALA A 250 -23.27 -2.14 -5.66
N PRO A 251 -23.29 -2.84 -6.80
CA PRO A 251 -22.88 -2.27 -8.09
C PRO A 251 -23.59 -0.99 -8.48
N ARG A 252 -24.92 -0.89 -8.23
CA ARG A 252 -25.70 0.31 -8.54
C ARG A 252 -25.26 1.54 -7.73
N ILE A 253 -24.87 1.34 -6.46
CA ILE A 253 -24.39 2.44 -5.60
C ILE A 253 -22.99 2.87 -6.08
N ALA A 254 -22.10 1.90 -6.35
CA ALA A 254 -20.78 2.17 -6.91
C ALA A 254 -20.87 2.92 -8.25
N GLU A 255 -21.78 2.51 -9.13
CA GLU A 255 -22.06 3.17 -10.40
C GLU A 255 -22.50 4.62 -10.19
N ARG A 256 -23.44 4.87 -9.26
CA ARG A 256 -23.92 6.22 -8.98
C ARG A 256 -22.83 7.12 -8.39
N ILE A 257 -21.98 6.59 -7.51
CA ILE A 257 -20.82 7.34 -7.00
C ILE A 257 -19.91 7.73 -8.18
N CYS A 258 -19.61 6.80 -9.09
CA CYS A 258 -18.79 7.08 -10.27
C CYS A 258 -19.38 8.17 -11.17
N GLU A 259 -20.69 8.14 -11.42
CA GLU A 259 -21.39 9.20 -12.19
C GLU A 259 -21.18 10.57 -11.55
N MET A 260 -21.41 10.66 -10.25
CA MET A 260 -21.24 11.91 -9.52
C MET A 260 -19.79 12.40 -9.47
N LEU A 261 -18.79 11.50 -9.45
CA LEU A 261 -17.38 11.85 -9.52
C LEU A 261 -17.01 12.37 -10.91
N ILE A 262 -17.53 11.77 -11.98
CA ILE A 262 -17.35 12.24 -13.35
C ILE A 262 -17.91 13.66 -13.51
N ASP A 263 -19.13 13.89 -13.02
CA ASP A 263 -19.80 15.19 -13.09
C ASP A 263 -19.08 16.26 -12.24
N ALA A 264 -18.41 15.85 -11.17
CA ALA A 264 -17.70 16.78 -10.26
C ALA A 264 -16.34 17.25 -10.79
N ASP A 265 -15.74 16.54 -11.75
CA ASP A 265 -14.49 16.87 -12.47
C ASP A 265 -13.35 17.38 -11.56
N MET A 266 -13.07 16.62 -10.50
CA MET A 266 -12.01 16.96 -9.53
C MET A 266 -10.68 16.28 -9.93
N ASP A 267 -9.54 16.96 -9.78
CA ASP A 267 -8.21 16.37 -10.05
C ASP A 267 -7.79 15.41 -8.92
N ILE A 268 -8.52 14.30 -8.80
CA ILE A 268 -8.33 13.27 -7.80
C ILE A 268 -8.18 11.91 -8.49
N GLU A 269 -7.13 11.20 -8.12
CA GLU A 269 -6.95 9.78 -8.47
C GLU A 269 -7.51 8.93 -7.33
N PHE A 270 -8.24 7.87 -7.66
CA PHE A 270 -8.79 6.97 -6.65
C PHE A 270 -8.18 5.57 -6.76
N THR A 271 -8.07 4.92 -5.60
CA THR A 271 -7.73 3.50 -5.50
C THR A 271 -8.86 2.76 -4.76
N ALA A 272 -9.25 1.57 -5.22
CA ALA A 272 -10.30 0.80 -4.61
C ALA A 272 -9.94 -0.69 -4.46
N MET A 273 -10.38 -1.30 -3.36
CA MET A 273 -10.38 -2.76 -3.20
C MET A 273 -11.64 -3.35 -3.83
N VAL A 274 -11.46 -4.31 -4.74
CA VAL A 274 -12.57 -4.91 -5.48
C VAL A 274 -12.37 -6.41 -5.64
N ARG A 275 -13.46 -7.16 -5.61
CA ARG A 275 -13.46 -8.58 -5.98
C ARG A 275 -13.36 -8.72 -7.50
N ALA A 276 -12.50 -9.62 -7.98
CA ALA A 276 -12.30 -9.83 -9.40
C ALA A 276 -13.58 -10.29 -10.15
N ASP A 277 -14.38 -11.16 -9.52
CA ASP A 277 -15.64 -11.62 -10.09
C ASP A 277 -16.65 -10.49 -10.37
N MET A 278 -16.62 -9.42 -9.56
CA MET A 278 -17.50 -8.27 -9.77
C MET A 278 -17.06 -7.39 -10.94
N ILE A 279 -15.77 -7.22 -11.15
CA ILE A 279 -15.24 -6.56 -12.36
C ILE A 279 -15.64 -7.38 -13.61
N ALA A 280 -15.42 -8.68 -13.59
CA ALA A 280 -15.75 -9.57 -14.72
C ALA A 280 -17.26 -9.58 -15.02
N LYS A 281 -18.10 -9.55 -13.98
CA LYS A 281 -19.57 -9.57 -14.10
C LYS A 281 -20.15 -8.23 -14.57
N PHE A 282 -19.53 -7.11 -14.24
CA PHE A 282 -20.03 -5.76 -14.52
C PHE A 282 -18.99 -4.89 -15.25
N PRO A 283 -18.60 -5.28 -16.48
CA PRO A 283 -17.52 -4.59 -17.21
C PRO A 283 -17.85 -3.12 -17.50
N ASN A 284 -19.11 -2.78 -17.75
CA ASN A 284 -19.54 -1.40 -18.00
C ASN A 284 -19.37 -0.51 -16.75
N ILE A 285 -19.62 -1.07 -15.55
CA ILE A 285 -19.37 -0.33 -14.30
C ILE A 285 -17.87 -0.17 -14.10
N ALA A 286 -17.07 -1.20 -14.38
CA ALA A 286 -15.61 -1.11 -14.29
C ALA A 286 -15.04 -0.01 -15.23
N GLU A 287 -15.53 0.09 -16.45
CA GLU A 287 -15.19 1.18 -17.37
C GLU A 287 -15.57 2.56 -16.79
N LYS A 288 -16.80 2.67 -16.25
CA LYS A 288 -17.26 3.90 -15.61
C LYS A 288 -16.41 4.27 -14.39
N MET A 289 -15.99 3.28 -13.59
CA MET A 289 -15.08 3.49 -12.46
C MET A 289 -13.74 4.12 -12.92
N VAL A 290 -13.15 3.60 -14.01
CA VAL A 290 -11.91 4.18 -14.55
C VAL A 290 -12.13 5.62 -15.03
N ARG A 291 -13.23 5.89 -15.72
CA ARG A 291 -13.62 7.25 -16.13
C ARG A 291 -13.83 8.20 -14.96
N ALA A 292 -14.30 7.69 -13.82
CA ALA A 292 -14.45 8.45 -12.58
C ALA A 292 -13.12 8.72 -11.84
N GLY A 293 -11.98 8.32 -12.43
CA GLY A 293 -10.67 8.50 -11.81
C GLY A 293 -10.24 7.36 -10.88
N ILE A 294 -11.01 6.27 -10.79
CA ILE A 294 -10.58 5.07 -10.03
C ILE A 294 -9.59 4.31 -10.92
N ILE A 295 -8.33 4.70 -10.84
CA ILE A 295 -7.26 4.17 -11.69
C ILE A 295 -6.47 3.04 -11.02
N GLY A 296 -6.42 2.99 -9.69
CA GLY A 296 -5.75 1.96 -8.92
C GLY A 296 -6.72 0.90 -8.40
N TYR A 297 -6.45 -0.37 -8.66
CA TYR A 297 -7.27 -1.50 -8.21
C TYR A 297 -6.44 -2.46 -7.37
N CYS A 298 -6.97 -2.82 -6.20
CA CYS A 298 -6.46 -3.93 -5.41
C CYS A 298 -7.47 -5.08 -5.47
N LEU A 299 -7.15 -6.08 -6.29
CA LEU A 299 -7.99 -7.25 -6.50
C LEU A 299 -7.62 -8.35 -5.50
N GLY A 300 -8.58 -8.88 -4.77
CA GLY A 300 -8.37 -10.09 -3.99
C GLY A 300 -8.43 -11.32 -4.91
N LEU A 301 -7.28 -11.77 -5.37
CA LEU A 301 -7.16 -12.94 -6.26
C LEU A 301 -6.93 -14.24 -5.49
N GLU A 302 -6.15 -14.20 -4.44
CA GLU A 302 -5.79 -15.21 -3.46
C GLU A 302 -5.00 -16.39 -4.03
N SER A 303 -5.47 -17.07 -5.07
CA SER A 303 -4.76 -18.20 -5.69
C SER A 303 -5.13 -18.37 -7.17
N PRO A 304 -4.19 -18.87 -8.02
CA PRO A 304 -4.50 -19.33 -9.36
C PRO A 304 -5.24 -20.68 -9.39
N ALA A 305 -5.35 -21.40 -8.25
CA ALA A 305 -5.95 -22.72 -8.17
C ALA A 305 -7.38 -22.70 -7.63
N GLU A 306 -8.30 -23.36 -8.32
CA GLU A 306 -9.70 -23.46 -7.87
C GLU A 306 -9.84 -24.13 -6.50
N GLY A 307 -9.01 -25.15 -6.21
CA GLY A 307 -9.03 -25.84 -4.92
C GLY A 307 -8.75 -24.92 -3.75
N ASP A 308 -7.79 -23.98 -3.88
CA ASP A 308 -7.48 -22.99 -2.86
C ASP A 308 -8.59 -21.96 -2.71
N LEU A 309 -9.15 -21.52 -3.84
CA LEU A 309 -10.28 -20.60 -3.85
C LEU A 309 -11.52 -21.22 -3.19
N GLY A 310 -11.71 -22.54 -3.35
CA GLY A 310 -12.74 -23.33 -2.68
C GLY A 310 -12.48 -23.46 -1.18
N SER A 311 -11.28 -23.88 -0.76
CA SER A 311 -10.92 -24.08 0.65
C SER A 311 -10.95 -22.78 1.45
N THR A 312 -10.55 -21.67 0.84
CA THR A 312 -10.63 -20.34 1.45
C THR A 312 -12.02 -19.68 1.36
N LYS A 313 -12.99 -20.35 0.75
CA LYS A 313 -14.36 -19.83 0.51
C LYS A 313 -14.36 -18.46 -0.18
N LYS A 314 -13.37 -18.20 -1.03
CA LYS A 314 -13.28 -16.94 -1.78
C LYS A 314 -14.44 -16.78 -2.77
N GLY A 315 -14.88 -17.88 -3.39
CA GLY A 315 -16.03 -17.91 -4.29
C GLY A 315 -15.80 -17.15 -5.60
N ILE A 316 -14.57 -17.15 -6.10
CA ILE A 316 -14.19 -16.66 -7.44
C ILE A 316 -13.51 -17.79 -8.22
N THR A 317 -13.36 -17.62 -9.53
CA THR A 317 -12.66 -18.56 -10.40
C THR A 317 -11.44 -17.93 -11.04
N PRO A 318 -10.42 -18.70 -11.45
CA PRO A 318 -9.30 -18.18 -12.22
C PRO A 318 -9.75 -17.47 -13.52
N ALA A 319 -10.77 -17.99 -14.19
CA ALA A 319 -11.34 -17.34 -15.38
C ALA A 319 -11.87 -15.92 -15.09
N ALA A 320 -12.55 -15.74 -13.96
CA ALA A 320 -13.01 -14.41 -13.54
C ALA A 320 -11.86 -13.47 -13.19
N GLN A 321 -10.75 -13.99 -12.64
CA GLN A 321 -9.54 -13.21 -12.37
C GLN A 321 -8.89 -12.72 -13.68
N ILE A 322 -8.72 -13.61 -14.66
CA ILE A 322 -8.17 -13.29 -15.98
C ILE A 322 -9.02 -12.21 -16.66
N GLU A 323 -10.34 -12.41 -16.67
CA GLU A 323 -11.26 -11.47 -17.31
C GLU A 323 -11.28 -10.11 -16.61
N ALA A 324 -11.24 -10.08 -15.28
CA ALA A 324 -11.18 -8.82 -14.52
C ALA A 324 -9.92 -8.00 -14.87
N VAL A 325 -8.75 -8.63 -14.88
CA VAL A 325 -7.51 -7.95 -15.22
C VAL A 325 -7.52 -7.49 -16.69
N ARG A 326 -8.06 -8.33 -17.61
CA ARG A 326 -8.22 -7.96 -19.02
C ARG A 326 -9.10 -6.71 -19.20
N ILE A 327 -10.23 -6.63 -18.49
CA ILE A 327 -11.13 -5.47 -18.53
C ILE A 327 -10.42 -4.21 -18.02
N LEU A 328 -9.76 -4.29 -16.88
CA LEU A 328 -9.05 -3.14 -16.30
C LEU A 328 -7.93 -2.65 -17.23
N ARG A 329 -7.13 -3.56 -17.79
CA ARG A 329 -6.06 -3.20 -18.72
C ARG A 329 -6.60 -2.58 -20.01
N LYS A 330 -7.69 -3.12 -20.56
CA LYS A 330 -8.38 -2.53 -21.74
C LYS A 330 -8.77 -1.08 -21.48
N ASN A 331 -9.16 -0.75 -20.26
CA ASN A 331 -9.54 0.59 -19.85
C ASN A 331 -8.35 1.40 -19.29
N HIS A 332 -7.12 0.94 -19.46
CA HIS A 332 -5.89 1.59 -19.02
C HIS A 332 -5.74 1.80 -17.50
N ALA A 333 -6.46 1.03 -16.71
CA ALA A 333 -6.33 1.05 -15.26
C ALA A 333 -5.13 0.23 -14.76
N VAL A 334 -4.63 0.57 -13.59
CA VAL A 334 -3.56 -0.15 -12.90
C VAL A 334 -4.17 -1.32 -12.13
N ALA A 335 -4.04 -2.52 -12.68
CA ALA A 335 -4.47 -3.73 -12.00
C ALA A 335 -3.39 -4.17 -11.00
N GLY A 336 -3.72 -4.09 -9.71
CA GLY A 336 -2.96 -4.68 -8.61
C GLY A 336 -3.77 -5.78 -7.94
N GLY A 337 -3.11 -6.63 -7.12
CA GLY A 337 -3.84 -7.65 -6.40
C GLY A 337 -3.04 -8.34 -5.31
N THR A 338 -3.77 -9.08 -4.50
CA THR A 338 -3.23 -9.84 -3.38
C THR A 338 -3.45 -11.33 -3.57
N PHE A 339 -2.49 -12.11 -3.13
CA PHE A 339 -2.51 -13.55 -3.14
C PHE A 339 -2.31 -14.08 -1.71
N VAL A 340 -2.81 -15.28 -1.41
CA VAL A 340 -2.57 -15.97 -0.13
C VAL A 340 -1.59 -17.10 -0.38
N CYS A 341 -0.32 -16.88 -0.02
CA CYS A 341 0.76 -17.83 -0.25
C CYS A 341 1.02 -18.71 0.98
N GLY A 342 1.44 -19.95 0.77
CA GLY A 342 1.85 -20.84 1.86
C GLY A 342 0.68 -21.37 2.70
N LEU A 343 -0.47 -21.66 2.10
CA LEU A 343 -1.48 -22.54 2.70
C LEU A 343 -0.84 -23.91 2.99
N SER A 344 -1.31 -24.63 4.01
CA SER A 344 -0.69 -25.88 4.50
C SER A 344 -0.40 -26.92 3.42
N ALA A 345 -1.17 -26.93 2.34
CA ALA A 345 -1.03 -27.85 1.23
C ALA A 345 -0.05 -27.38 0.14
N HIS A 346 0.39 -26.12 0.16
CA HIS A 346 1.28 -25.61 -0.88
C HIS A 346 2.68 -26.20 -0.75
N ASN A 347 3.27 -26.55 -1.88
CA ASN A 347 4.70 -26.80 -1.95
C ASN A 347 5.46 -25.57 -2.49
N GLU A 348 6.79 -25.65 -2.52
CA GLU A 348 7.66 -24.56 -2.96
C GLU A 348 7.41 -24.17 -4.42
N GLU A 349 7.23 -25.14 -5.30
CA GLU A 349 6.99 -24.91 -6.73
C GLU A 349 5.67 -24.17 -6.96
N GLU A 350 4.61 -24.58 -6.27
CA GLU A 350 3.31 -23.91 -6.29
C GLU A 350 3.41 -22.46 -5.84
N ILE A 351 4.11 -22.19 -4.72
CA ILE A 351 4.29 -20.82 -4.24
C ILE A 351 5.03 -19.95 -5.27
N LEU A 352 6.06 -20.50 -5.92
CA LEU A 352 6.83 -19.77 -6.92
C LEU A 352 6.09 -19.58 -8.26
N MET A 353 4.93 -20.21 -8.44
CA MET A 353 4.03 -19.98 -9.59
C MET A 353 3.18 -18.71 -9.42
N PHE A 354 2.93 -18.22 -8.19
CA PHE A 354 2.10 -17.05 -7.96
C PHE A 354 2.61 -15.77 -8.66
N PRO A 355 3.91 -15.40 -8.54
CA PRO A 355 4.43 -14.25 -9.26
C PRO A 355 4.38 -14.42 -10.78
N GLU A 356 4.59 -15.60 -11.28
CA GLU A 356 4.48 -15.92 -12.71
C GLU A 356 3.03 -15.72 -13.19
N TYR A 357 2.06 -16.22 -12.44
CA TYR A 357 0.64 -16.01 -12.73
C TYR A 357 0.27 -14.52 -12.76
N ALA A 358 0.65 -13.77 -11.72
CA ALA A 358 0.40 -12.35 -11.64
C ALA A 358 0.99 -11.58 -12.84
N ARG A 359 2.20 -11.95 -13.26
CA ARG A 359 2.87 -11.38 -14.43
C ARG A 359 2.14 -11.68 -15.73
N ARG A 360 1.73 -12.96 -15.93
CA ARG A 360 0.96 -13.35 -17.13
C ARG A 360 -0.39 -12.68 -17.23
N LEU A 361 -1.03 -12.37 -16.09
CA LEU A 361 -2.20 -11.52 -16.08
C LEU A 361 -1.90 -10.08 -16.52
N GLY A 362 -0.64 -9.67 -16.51
CA GLY A 362 -0.21 -8.29 -16.78
C GLY A 362 -0.52 -7.35 -15.63
N MET A 363 -0.39 -7.85 -14.42
CA MET A 363 -0.53 -7.02 -13.22
C MET A 363 0.73 -6.18 -13.02
N ILE A 364 0.55 -4.92 -12.63
CA ILE A 364 1.63 -3.99 -12.34
C ILE A 364 2.02 -4.05 -10.87
N ASN A 365 1.09 -4.45 -10.04
CA ASN A 365 1.23 -4.47 -8.60
C ASN A 365 0.67 -5.78 -8.04
N ALA A 366 1.50 -6.55 -7.31
CA ALA A 366 1.07 -7.78 -6.66
C ALA A 366 1.71 -7.93 -5.28
N ALA A 367 0.91 -8.38 -4.32
CA ALA A 367 1.37 -8.75 -2.99
C ALA A 367 1.18 -10.26 -2.80
N PHE A 368 2.17 -10.90 -2.18
CA PHE A 368 2.21 -12.34 -1.94
C PHE A 368 2.27 -12.64 -0.42
N PRO A 369 1.30 -12.13 0.39
CA PRO A 369 1.32 -12.35 1.82
C PRO A 369 1.34 -13.84 2.16
N VAL A 370 2.08 -14.15 3.22
CA VAL A 370 2.03 -15.47 3.84
C VAL A 370 0.66 -15.66 4.47
N ALA A 371 0.06 -16.83 4.24
CA ALA A 371 -1.22 -17.19 4.85
C ALA A 371 -1.15 -16.99 6.36
N THR A 372 -1.92 -16.05 6.88
CA THR A 372 -1.90 -15.67 8.30
C THR A 372 -3.26 -15.95 8.93
N PRO A 373 -3.32 -16.87 9.88
CA PRO A 373 -4.54 -17.19 10.60
C PRO A 373 -4.83 -16.11 11.64
N HIS A 374 -5.44 -15.01 11.27
CA HIS A 374 -5.80 -13.96 12.20
C HIS A 374 -6.76 -14.48 13.26
N PHE A 375 -6.53 -14.08 14.52
CA PHE A 375 -7.28 -14.59 15.67
C PHE A 375 -8.79 -14.48 15.47
N ALA A 376 -9.53 -15.49 15.92
CA ALA A 376 -10.98 -15.65 15.81
C ALA A 376 -11.54 -15.78 14.38
N THR A 377 -10.72 -15.84 13.32
CA THR A 377 -11.16 -16.23 11.98
C THR A 377 -11.47 -17.74 11.91
N GLU A 378 -12.18 -18.17 10.88
CA GLU A 378 -12.43 -19.60 10.66
C GLU A 378 -11.11 -20.36 10.46
N PHE A 379 -10.19 -19.79 9.69
CA PHE A 379 -8.85 -20.34 9.43
C PHE A 379 -8.03 -20.51 10.73
N TYR A 380 -8.08 -19.51 11.64
CA TYR A 380 -7.42 -19.63 12.93
C TYR A 380 -8.03 -20.76 13.76
N ARG A 381 -9.37 -20.80 13.88
CA ARG A 381 -10.07 -21.82 14.69
C ARG A 381 -9.80 -23.23 14.21
N GLU A 382 -9.75 -23.43 12.91
CA GLU A 382 -9.42 -24.73 12.33
C GLU A 382 -8.01 -25.16 12.71
N LEU A 383 -7.01 -24.32 12.50
CA LEU A 383 -5.62 -24.63 12.85
C LEU A 383 -5.41 -24.82 14.35
N ASP A 384 -6.02 -23.95 15.19
CA ASP A 384 -5.90 -24.00 16.64
C ASP A 384 -6.56 -25.27 17.21
N SER A 385 -7.71 -25.68 16.71
CA SER A 385 -8.41 -26.91 17.14
C SER A 385 -7.60 -28.19 16.85
N HIS A 386 -6.71 -28.17 15.88
CA HIS A 386 -5.79 -29.26 15.55
C HIS A 386 -4.39 -29.10 16.18
N GLY A 387 -4.18 -28.07 17.01
CA GLY A 387 -2.88 -27.81 17.64
C GLY A 387 -1.79 -27.41 16.66
N LEU A 388 -2.17 -26.79 15.54
CA LEU A 388 -1.25 -26.43 14.45
C LEU A 388 -0.71 -25.00 14.56
N ILE A 389 -1.13 -24.18 15.52
CA ILE A 389 -0.55 -22.86 15.77
C ILE A 389 0.78 -23.03 16.51
N GLU A 390 1.89 -22.71 15.83
CA GLU A 390 3.26 -22.84 16.37
C GLU A 390 3.76 -21.56 17.04
N ASP A 391 3.36 -20.40 16.54
CA ASP A 391 3.78 -19.10 17.03
C ASP A 391 2.57 -18.26 17.45
N ARG A 392 2.60 -17.78 18.70
CA ARG A 392 1.56 -16.92 19.28
C ARG A 392 2.07 -15.52 19.58
N ASN A 393 3.23 -15.15 19.01
CA ASN A 393 3.67 -13.77 19.00
C ASN A 393 2.82 -12.98 18.00
N TRP A 394 1.96 -12.10 18.50
CA TRP A 394 1.02 -11.36 17.66
C TRP A 394 1.69 -10.41 16.69
N GLU A 395 2.92 -9.96 16.93
CA GLU A 395 3.69 -9.17 15.97
C GLU A 395 4.02 -9.95 14.69
N HIS A 396 4.07 -11.30 14.77
CA HIS A 396 4.29 -12.16 13.61
C HIS A 396 3.03 -12.45 12.78
N TYR A 397 1.85 -11.95 13.21
CA TYR A 397 0.62 -12.03 12.42
C TYR A 397 0.53 -10.90 11.39
N ASP A 398 1.65 -10.64 10.75
CA ASP A 398 1.92 -9.51 9.86
C ASP A 398 1.85 -9.86 8.37
N GLN A 399 1.45 -11.09 8.04
CA GLN A 399 1.39 -11.61 6.69
C GLN A 399 2.77 -11.81 6.03
N MET A 400 3.84 -11.71 6.81
CA MET A 400 5.22 -11.95 6.37
C MET A 400 5.81 -13.20 7.04
N HIS A 401 5.41 -13.48 8.28
CA HIS A 401 5.84 -14.63 9.06
C HIS A 401 4.83 -15.78 8.97
N ARG A 402 5.34 -16.99 8.98
CA ARG A 402 4.53 -18.20 9.09
C ARG A 402 4.39 -18.60 10.57
N VAL A 403 3.17 -18.58 11.08
CA VAL A 403 2.86 -18.79 12.51
C VAL A 403 2.20 -20.14 12.79
N PHE A 404 2.01 -20.99 11.81
CA PHE A 404 1.37 -22.29 11.94
C PHE A 404 2.18 -23.40 11.29
N LYS A 405 1.95 -24.65 11.72
CA LYS A 405 2.61 -25.84 11.17
C LYS A 405 2.23 -26.04 9.70
N HIS A 406 3.23 -26.13 8.86
CA HIS A 406 3.09 -26.38 7.43
C HIS A 406 3.51 -27.83 7.12
N ASN A 407 2.91 -28.44 6.07
CA ASN A 407 3.18 -29.84 5.76
C ASN A 407 4.63 -30.09 5.30
N THR A 408 5.22 -29.14 4.57
CA THR A 408 6.50 -29.34 3.89
C THR A 408 7.54 -28.25 4.15
N LEU A 409 7.11 -27.04 4.54
CA LEU A 409 8.00 -25.88 4.64
C LEU A 409 8.32 -25.55 6.11
N THR A 410 9.55 -25.13 6.38
CA THR A 410 9.93 -24.49 7.64
C THR A 410 9.52 -23.02 7.66
N PRO A 411 9.39 -22.36 8.83
CA PRO A 411 9.11 -20.92 8.90
C PRO A 411 10.08 -20.10 8.05
N LYS A 412 11.39 -20.32 8.25
CA LYS A 412 12.45 -19.65 7.50
C LYS A 412 12.30 -19.83 5.99
N ARG A 413 11.96 -21.05 5.54
CA ARG A 413 11.79 -21.32 4.10
C ARG A 413 10.58 -20.60 3.53
N SER A 414 9.49 -20.48 4.28
CA SER A 414 8.32 -19.70 3.88
C SER A 414 8.64 -18.22 3.68
N GLU A 415 9.43 -17.62 4.56
CA GLU A 415 9.89 -16.23 4.46
C GLU A 415 10.84 -16.02 3.27
N GLU A 416 11.76 -16.97 3.04
CA GLU A 416 12.63 -16.95 1.85
C GLU A 416 11.82 -17.03 0.55
N LEU A 417 10.76 -17.83 0.52
CA LEU A 417 9.88 -17.96 -0.64
C LEU A 417 9.08 -16.69 -0.90
N LEU A 418 8.58 -16.03 0.15
CA LEU A 418 7.94 -14.72 0.02
C LEU A 418 8.88 -13.71 -0.65
N THR A 419 10.12 -13.64 -0.17
CA THR A 419 11.14 -12.76 -0.75
C THR A 419 11.42 -13.10 -2.21
N ARG A 420 11.48 -14.41 -2.55
CA ARG A 420 11.67 -14.87 -3.94
C ARG A 420 10.46 -14.53 -4.82
N CYS A 421 9.23 -14.60 -4.30
CA CYS A 421 8.03 -14.21 -5.02
C CYS A 421 8.06 -12.73 -5.36
N LEU A 422 8.38 -11.87 -4.38
CA LEU A 422 8.53 -10.44 -4.59
C LEU A 422 9.64 -10.14 -5.61
N GLY A 423 10.82 -10.76 -5.46
CA GLY A 423 11.94 -10.58 -6.37
C GLY A 423 11.64 -11.05 -7.81
N ARG A 424 10.86 -12.12 -7.98
CA ARG A 424 10.43 -12.58 -9.30
C ARG A 424 9.40 -11.68 -9.95
N PHE A 425 8.42 -11.20 -9.19
CA PHE A 425 7.36 -10.34 -9.71
C PHE A 425 7.89 -8.94 -10.04
N TYR A 426 8.62 -8.33 -9.10
CA TYR A 426 9.21 -7.00 -9.26
C TYR A 426 10.60 -7.04 -9.91
N ALA A 427 10.91 -8.12 -10.63
CA ALA A 427 12.11 -8.15 -11.46
C ALA A 427 12.08 -6.93 -12.42
N PRO A 428 13.06 -6.03 -12.33
CA PRO A 428 13.00 -4.70 -12.97
C PRO A 428 12.75 -4.72 -14.47
N ASP A 429 13.09 -5.83 -15.12
CA ASP A 429 12.94 -6.03 -16.55
C ASP A 429 11.51 -5.91 -17.06
N ILE A 430 10.59 -6.36 -16.30
CA ILE A 430 9.19 -6.42 -16.71
C ILE A 430 8.46 -5.20 -16.19
N PHE A 431 8.79 -4.82 -14.97
CA PHE A 431 8.16 -3.69 -14.33
C PHE A 431 8.47 -2.37 -15.05
N LEU A 432 9.70 -2.20 -15.54
CA LEU A 432 10.07 -1.00 -16.30
C LEU A 432 9.30 -0.91 -17.63
N ASP A 433 9.16 -2.04 -18.32
CA ASP A 433 8.41 -2.10 -19.57
C ASP A 433 6.92 -1.79 -19.35
N ASP A 434 6.31 -2.32 -18.29
CA ASP A 434 4.93 -2.01 -17.91
C ASP A 434 4.75 -0.54 -17.51
N MET A 435 5.74 0.04 -16.82
CA MET A 435 5.73 1.44 -16.40
C MET A 435 5.86 2.41 -17.58
N ILE A 436 6.78 2.12 -18.50
CA ILE A 436 6.96 2.89 -19.74
C ILE A 436 5.67 2.80 -20.57
N ALA A 437 5.07 1.63 -20.60
CA ALA A 437 3.84 1.39 -21.33
C ALA A 437 2.60 2.10 -20.75
N LEU A 438 2.59 2.44 -19.47
CA LEU A 438 1.52 3.22 -18.84
C LEU A 438 1.71 4.75 -19.00
N GLN A 439 2.94 5.17 -19.25
CA GLN A 439 3.24 6.59 -19.38
C GLN A 439 2.47 7.21 -20.55
N GLY A 440 1.78 8.31 -20.28
CA GLY A 440 1.06 9.08 -21.29
C GLY A 440 -0.32 8.53 -21.68
N ARG A 441 -0.79 7.42 -21.09
CA ARG A 441 -2.14 6.92 -21.30
C ARG A 441 -3.15 7.76 -20.51
N GLU A 442 -4.29 8.00 -21.12
CA GLU A 442 -5.42 8.61 -20.43
C GLU A 442 -6.27 7.49 -19.80
N ALA A 443 -6.40 7.52 -18.49
CA ALA A 443 -7.40 6.74 -17.77
C ALA A 443 -8.46 7.69 -17.25
N GLY A 444 -9.68 7.55 -17.76
CA GLY A 444 -10.80 8.38 -17.34
C GLY A 444 -10.65 9.88 -17.61
N GLY A 445 -9.86 10.27 -18.65
CA GLY A 445 -9.56 11.69 -18.94
C GLY A 445 -8.34 12.23 -18.19
N ASN A 446 -7.83 11.50 -17.19
CA ASN A 446 -6.62 11.86 -16.45
C ASN A 446 -5.41 11.13 -17.02
N LYS A 447 -4.35 11.87 -17.32
CA LYS A 447 -3.08 11.25 -17.73
C LYS A 447 -2.48 10.50 -16.55
N ILE A 448 -2.29 9.18 -16.71
CA ILE A 448 -1.46 8.41 -15.79
C ILE A 448 -0.04 8.94 -15.97
N THR A 449 0.44 9.68 -14.99
CA THR A 449 1.80 10.15 -15.01
C THR A 449 2.73 9.01 -14.65
N PHE A 450 3.84 8.85 -15.34
CA PHE A 450 4.95 7.98 -14.94
C PHE A 450 5.33 8.19 -13.46
N ARG A 451 5.23 9.43 -12.96
CA ARG A 451 5.39 9.77 -11.55
C ARG A 451 4.44 9.02 -10.62
N GLY A 452 3.15 8.94 -10.93
CA GLY A 452 2.18 8.26 -10.05
C GLY A 452 2.44 6.76 -9.95
N ALA A 453 2.70 6.13 -11.08
CA ALA A 453 2.97 4.70 -11.13
C ALA A 453 4.35 4.37 -10.53
N LEU A 454 5.38 5.20 -10.79
CA LEU A 454 6.71 5.08 -10.19
C LEU A 454 6.70 5.40 -8.69
N ALA A 455 5.88 6.35 -8.23
CA ALA A 455 5.71 6.62 -6.80
C ALA A 455 5.26 5.37 -6.05
N HIS A 456 4.30 4.61 -6.58
CA HIS A 456 3.89 3.33 -6.01
C HIS A 456 5.00 2.29 -5.95
N PHE A 457 5.85 2.22 -6.97
CA PHE A 457 6.97 1.28 -6.97
C PHE A 457 8.09 1.70 -6.01
N LEU A 458 8.48 2.97 -6.04
CA LEU A 458 9.52 3.49 -5.15
C LEU A 458 9.07 3.47 -3.69
N GLU A 459 7.78 3.67 -3.42
CA GLU A 459 7.19 3.49 -2.10
C GLU A 459 7.37 2.05 -1.61
N ARG A 460 7.23 1.05 -2.49
CA ARG A 460 7.47 -0.36 -2.16
C ARG A 460 8.94 -0.70 -2.02
N LEU A 461 9.80 -0.18 -2.89
CA LEU A 461 11.25 -0.32 -2.73
C LEU A 461 11.74 0.37 -1.45
N THR A 462 11.17 1.53 -1.11
CA THR A 462 11.48 2.23 0.13
C THR A 462 10.94 1.48 1.34
N PHE A 463 9.75 0.89 1.24
CA PHE A 463 9.20 -0.01 2.26
C PHE A 463 10.12 -1.21 2.50
N ILE A 464 10.54 -1.91 1.45
CA ILE A 464 11.47 -3.04 1.55
C ILE A 464 12.80 -2.60 2.17
N ARG A 465 13.27 -1.39 1.87
CA ARG A 465 14.50 -0.82 2.43
C ARG A 465 14.33 -0.34 3.88
N GLU A 466 13.22 0.33 4.20
CA GLU A 466 12.95 0.84 5.55
C GLU A 466 12.53 -0.29 6.49
N ALA A 467 11.77 -1.26 6.02
CA ALA A 467 11.57 -2.50 6.74
C ALA A 467 12.90 -3.19 7.04
N GLY A 468 13.84 -3.24 6.07
CA GLY A 468 15.19 -3.73 6.28
C GLY A 468 15.97 -2.97 7.36
N SER A 469 15.89 -1.66 7.41
CA SER A 469 16.66 -0.84 8.37
C SER A 469 16.07 -0.81 9.78
N GLU A 470 14.75 -0.98 9.93
CA GLU A 470 14.08 -1.09 11.25
C GLU A 470 14.14 -2.52 11.81
N TYR A 471 14.35 -3.51 10.95
CA TYR A 471 14.48 -4.93 11.30
C TYR A 471 15.93 -5.40 11.46
N GLU A 472 16.89 -4.51 11.65
CA GLU A 472 18.29 -4.90 11.97
C GLU A 472 18.38 -5.82 13.22
N THR A 473 17.32 -5.87 14.02
CA THR A 473 17.18 -6.82 15.14
C THR A 473 16.37 -8.07 14.80
N GLN A 474 15.76 -8.16 13.61
CA GLN A 474 15.00 -9.33 13.14
C GLN A 474 15.52 -9.79 11.78
N GLU A 475 16.06 -11.01 11.71
CA GLU A 475 16.79 -11.59 10.55
C GLU A 475 16.03 -11.58 9.21
N SER A 476 14.70 -11.61 9.21
CA SER A 476 13.90 -11.75 7.98
C SER A 476 13.77 -10.46 7.16
N GLY A 477 13.54 -9.34 7.81
CA GLY A 477 13.41 -8.05 7.11
C GLY A 477 14.74 -7.56 6.54
N THR A 478 15.84 -7.77 7.26
CA THR A 478 17.20 -7.46 6.80
C THR A 478 17.58 -8.30 5.57
N ARG A 479 17.13 -9.55 5.50
CA ARG A 479 17.32 -10.40 4.31
C ARG A 479 16.54 -9.92 3.10
N MET A 480 15.29 -9.47 3.26
CA MET A 480 14.50 -8.92 2.15
C MET A 480 15.18 -7.68 1.56
N ALA A 481 15.63 -6.76 2.39
CA ALA A 481 16.32 -5.57 1.94
C ALA A 481 17.67 -5.91 1.28
N ARG A 482 18.46 -6.83 1.86
CA ARG A 482 19.73 -7.28 1.27
C ARG A 482 19.54 -8.02 -0.05
N VAL A 483 18.56 -8.92 -0.15
CA VAL A 483 18.27 -9.62 -1.40
C VAL A 483 17.92 -8.64 -2.53
N PHE A 484 17.21 -7.55 -2.21
CA PHE A 484 16.87 -6.51 -3.19
C PHE A 484 18.05 -5.58 -3.49
N LEU A 485 18.85 -5.22 -2.48
CA LEU A 485 19.98 -4.28 -2.60
C LEU A 485 21.27 -4.97 -3.04
N ASP A 486 21.58 -6.18 -2.54
CA ASP A 486 22.84 -6.88 -2.81
C ASP A 486 22.80 -7.77 -4.06
N GLY A 487 21.65 -7.86 -4.74
CA GLY A 487 21.57 -8.54 -6.04
C GLY A 487 21.88 -10.03 -6.01
N GLN A 488 21.64 -10.74 -4.90
CA GLN A 488 21.62 -12.21 -4.89
C GLN A 488 20.44 -12.77 -5.70
N VAL A 489 19.48 -11.90 -6.04
CA VAL A 489 18.45 -12.16 -7.04
C VAL A 489 18.97 -11.68 -8.39
N ASN A 490 19.56 -12.54 -9.17
CA ASN A 490 19.93 -12.35 -10.57
C ASN A 490 20.61 -10.99 -10.91
N PRO A 491 21.85 -10.98 -11.46
CA PRO A 491 22.53 -9.75 -11.93
C PRO A 491 21.70 -8.85 -12.85
N HIS A 492 20.75 -9.43 -13.58
CA HIS A 492 19.78 -8.68 -14.42
C HIS A 492 18.85 -7.77 -13.61
N THR A 493 18.35 -8.24 -12.47
CA THR A 493 17.49 -7.46 -11.57
C THR A 493 18.21 -6.23 -11.02
N ARG A 494 19.47 -6.39 -10.66
CA ARG A 494 20.32 -5.32 -10.14
C ARG A 494 20.51 -4.19 -11.17
N LYS A 495 20.80 -4.54 -12.41
CA LYS A 495 21.03 -3.60 -13.52
C LYS A 495 19.78 -2.78 -13.84
N ARG A 496 18.61 -3.36 -13.76
CA ARG A 496 17.35 -2.72 -14.14
C ARG A 496 16.73 -1.86 -13.05
N THR A 497 16.96 -2.15 -11.76
CA THR A 497 16.64 -1.23 -10.67
C THR A 497 17.44 0.07 -10.79
N ALA A 498 18.71 -0.04 -11.22
CA ALA A 498 19.52 1.13 -11.53
C ALA A 498 19.00 1.90 -12.76
N ALA A 499 18.49 1.21 -13.80
CA ALA A 499 17.88 1.87 -14.96
C ALA A 499 16.65 2.71 -14.60
N MET A 500 15.81 2.19 -13.71
CA MET A 500 14.64 2.92 -13.22
C MET A 500 15.05 4.16 -12.42
N GLY A 501 16.06 4.04 -11.58
CA GLY A 501 16.63 5.18 -10.87
C GLY A 501 17.19 6.23 -11.84
N VAL A 502 17.90 5.82 -12.87
CA VAL A 502 18.44 6.70 -13.90
C VAL A 502 17.33 7.43 -14.66
N HIS A 503 16.26 6.72 -15.06
CA HIS A 503 15.13 7.33 -15.77
C HIS A 503 14.39 8.38 -14.92
N ASN A 504 14.41 8.20 -13.60
CA ASN A 504 13.80 9.13 -12.66
C ASN A 504 14.64 10.38 -12.38
N ILE A 505 15.96 10.24 -12.43
CA ILE A 505 16.92 11.28 -12.04
C ILE A 505 17.31 12.13 -13.26
N VAL A 506 17.50 11.47 -14.38
CA VAL A 506 17.81 12.10 -15.66
C VAL A 506 16.48 12.43 -16.32
N ASP A 507 15.89 13.56 -16.05
CA ASP A 507 14.65 14.04 -16.68
C ASP A 507 14.77 13.98 -18.22
N LEU A 508 14.71 12.74 -18.75
CA LEU A 508 14.96 12.45 -20.16
C LEU A 508 13.99 13.21 -21.05
N ASP A 509 12.74 13.41 -20.61
CA ASP A 509 11.72 14.13 -21.37
C ASP A 509 12.13 15.57 -21.69
N ASN A 510 12.85 16.22 -20.78
CA ASN A 510 13.37 17.57 -21.00
C ASN A 510 14.73 17.60 -21.71
N ILE A 511 15.45 16.49 -21.75
CA ILE A 511 16.78 16.39 -22.36
C ILE A 511 16.70 15.87 -23.79
N LEU A 512 15.76 15.00 -24.12
CA LEU A 512 15.61 14.40 -25.45
C LEU A 512 15.50 15.42 -26.60
N PRO A 513 14.69 16.49 -26.49
CA PRO A 513 14.61 17.50 -27.55
C PRO A 513 15.95 18.21 -27.80
N ILE A 514 16.84 18.22 -26.79
CA ILE A 514 18.15 18.88 -26.85
C ILE A 514 19.21 17.94 -27.43
N LEU A 515 19.14 16.64 -27.08
CA LEU A 515 20.11 15.64 -27.53
C LEU A 515 19.93 15.25 -28.99
N GLY A 516 18.70 15.33 -29.53
CA GLY A 516 18.41 14.83 -30.87
C GLY A 516 18.67 13.32 -30.98
N GLU A 517 19.12 12.86 -32.15
CA GLU A 517 19.50 11.46 -32.36
C GLU A 517 20.94 11.21 -31.88
N GLN A 518 21.09 10.58 -30.73
CA GLN A 518 22.40 10.26 -30.16
C GLN A 518 22.41 8.82 -29.57
N LYS A 519 23.60 8.23 -29.51
CA LYS A 519 23.83 7.03 -28.70
C LYS A 519 24.31 7.48 -27.32
N LEU A 520 23.46 7.33 -26.32
CA LEU A 520 23.71 7.74 -24.94
C LEU A 520 24.11 6.53 -24.11
N CYS A 521 25.20 6.62 -23.37
CA CYS A 521 25.58 5.66 -22.35
C CYS A 521 25.49 6.29 -20.98
N ILE A 522 24.69 5.71 -20.09
CA ILE A 522 24.56 6.10 -18.69
C ILE A 522 25.22 5.03 -17.85
N CYS A 523 26.37 5.35 -17.25
CA CYS A 523 27.11 4.45 -16.37
C CYS A 523 26.79 4.77 -14.90
N VAL A 524 26.31 3.79 -14.17
CA VAL A 524 26.10 3.87 -12.72
C VAL A 524 27.26 3.18 -12.04
N ARG A 525 27.86 3.83 -11.04
CA ARG A 525 28.95 3.31 -10.23
C ARG A 525 28.53 3.03 -8.80
N HIS A 526 29.16 2.06 -8.17
CA HIS A 526 29.03 1.79 -6.75
C HIS A 526 30.42 1.55 -6.15
N GLY A 527 30.78 2.34 -5.13
CA GLY A 527 32.13 2.26 -4.53
C GLY A 527 33.26 2.56 -5.51
N GLY A 528 33.01 3.38 -6.55
CA GLY A 528 33.99 3.72 -7.58
C GLY A 528 34.05 2.74 -8.77
N GLU A 529 33.47 1.55 -8.64
CA GLU A 529 33.46 0.53 -9.68
C GLU A 529 32.19 0.61 -10.57
N PRO A 530 32.26 0.24 -11.86
CA PRO A 530 31.10 0.17 -12.73
C PRO A 530 30.08 -0.84 -12.19
N PHE A 531 28.84 -0.39 -12.02
CA PHE A 531 27.76 -1.22 -11.50
C PHE A 531 26.81 -1.66 -12.63
N ALA A 532 26.42 -0.71 -13.48
CA ALA A 532 25.59 -0.95 -14.64
C ALA A 532 25.78 0.17 -15.67
N SER A 533 25.74 -0.17 -16.95
CA SER A 533 25.76 0.78 -18.05
C SER A 533 24.55 0.58 -18.94
N PHE A 534 23.80 1.67 -19.18
CA PHE A 534 22.62 1.69 -20.01
C PHE A 534 22.96 2.35 -21.32
N VAL A 535 22.74 1.65 -22.40
CA VAL A 535 22.94 2.17 -23.75
C VAL A 535 21.59 2.49 -24.36
N LEU A 536 21.40 3.75 -24.70
CA LEU A 536 20.16 4.30 -25.22
C LEU A 536 20.41 4.92 -26.58
N ARG A 537 19.47 4.80 -27.50
CA ARG A 537 19.40 5.68 -28.65
C ARG A 537 18.30 6.69 -28.42
N THR A 538 18.66 7.98 -28.44
CA THR A 538 17.70 9.07 -28.31
C THR A 538 17.18 9.50 -29.66
N ALA A 539 15.92 9.90 -29.71
CA ALA A 539 15.29 10.65 -30.77
C ALA A 539 14.57 11.85 -30.14
N PRO A 540 14.18 12.89 -30.91
CA PRO A 540 13.59 14.09 -30.32
C PRO A 540 12.34 13.86 -29.48
N ASP A 541 11.64 12.77 -29.73
CA ASP A 541 10.35 12.42 -29.13
C ASP A 541 10.35 11.10 -28.33
N ARG A 542 11.46 10.35 -28.32
CA ARG A 542 11.52 9.01 -27.71
C ARG A 542 12.92 8.53 -27.39
N VAL A 543 12.99 7.51 -26.53
CA VAL A 543 14.22 6.78 -26.19
C VAL A 543 14.06 5.31 -26.56
N HIS A 544 15.06 4.74 -27.21
CA HIS A 544 15.18 3.31 -27.42
C HIS A 544 16.28 2.74 -26.55
N TYR A 545 15.94 1.86 -25.62
CA TYR A 545 16.95 1.11 -24.88
C TYR A 545 17.55 0.05 -25.79
N LEU A 546 18.85 0.14 -26.01
CA LEU A 546 19.57 -0.80 -26.87
C LEU A 546 20.15 -1.94 -26.07
N ASP A 547 20.75 -1.65 -24.90
CA ASP A 547 21.43 -2.65 -24.11
C ASP A 547 21.61 -2.20 -22.64
N VAL A 548 21.79 -3.18 -21.74
CA VAL A 548 22.17 -3.00 -20.34
C VAL A 548 23.37 -3.91 -20.06
N THR A 549 24.56 -3.32 -19.98
CA THR A 549 25.81 -4.05 -19.77
C THR A 549 26.41 -3.81 -18.39
N GLY A 550 27.38 -4.66 -17.96
CA GLY A 550 28.18 -4.41 -16.77
C GLY A 550 29.26 -3.37 -17.00
N GLU A 551 29.72 -3.26 -18.25
CA GLU A 551 30.82 -2.38 -18.64
C GLU A 551 30.34 -1.23 -19.54
N PRO A 552 30.97 -0.06 -19.45
CA PRO A 552 30.68 1.07 -20.32
C PRO A 552 31.02 0.75 -21.79
N GLN A 553 30.16 1.13 -22.72
CA GLN A 553 30.42 0.97 -24.15
C GLN A 553 31.11 2.21 -24.72
N ASP A 554 32.31 2.03 -25.29
CA ASP A 554 33.18 3.12 -25.77
C ASP A 554 32.69 3.83 -27.05
N ASP A 555 31.69 3.27 -27.74
CA ASP A 555 31.13 3.83 -28.98
C ASP A 555 29.96 4.80 -28.75
N ALA A 556 29.57 5.06 -27.51
CA ALA A 556 28.53 6.03 -27.20
C ALA A 556 28.99 7.47 -27.52
N THR A 557 28.06 8.27 -28.06
CA THR A 557 28.34 9.67 -28.39
C THR A 557 28.16 10.62 -27.21
N VAL A 558 27.33 10.25 -26.26
CA VAL A 558 27.11 11.00 -25.01
C VAL A 558 27.26 10.07 -23.81
N TRP A 559 27.94 10.55 -22.78
CA TRP A 559 28.19 9.79 -21.57
C TRP A 559 27.68 10.52 -20.34
N ILE A 560 26.97 9.79 -19.46
CA ILE A 560 26.57 10.26 -18.15
C ILE A 560 27.11 9.26 -17.12
N GLU A 561 27.78 9.76 -16.10
CA GLU A 561 28.23 8.93 -14.98
C GLU A 561 27.51 9.35 -13.71
N LEU A 562 26.86 8.40 -13.07
CA LEU A 562 26.08 8.58 -11.85
C LEU A 562 26.59 7.63 -10.77
N ASP A 563 26.61 8.08 -9.52
CA ASP A 563 26.81 7.17 -8.40
C ASP A 563 25.49 6.47 -8.05
N LEU A 564 25.54 5.24 -7.56
CA LEU A 564 24.35 4.48 -7.17
C LEU A 564 23.53 5.24 -6.13
N GLU A 565 24.17 6.01 -5.27
CA GLU A 565 23.52 6.88 -4.30
C GLU A 565 22.73 8.02 -4.95
N ASP A 566 23.21 8.59 -6.05
CA ASP A 566 22.46 9.57 -6.84
C ASP A 566 21.18 8.93 -7.42
N VAL A 567 21.27 7.66 -7.84
CA VAL A 567 20.18 6.90 -8.47
C VAL A 567 19.15 6.42 -7.45
N THR A 568 19.60 6.08 -6.24
CA THR A 568 18.74 5.64 -5.14
C THR A 568 18.31 6.79 -4.22
N GLY A 569 18.85 7.98 -4.44
CA GLY A 569 18.54 9.20 -3.68
C GLY A 569 17.11 9.69 -3.91
N LYS A 570 16.57 10.42 -2.92
CA LYS A 570 15.17 10.89 -2.91
C LYS A 570 14.91 12.18 -3.72
N THR A 571 15.94 12.76 -4.33
CA THR A 571 15.84 14.06 -5.01
C THR A 571 16.34 13.97 -6.43
N ARG A 572 15.61 14.58 -7.38
CA ARG A 572 16.07 14.78 -8.75
C ARG A 572 17.39 15.54 -8.76
N LEU A 573 18.34 15.07 -9.54
CA LEU A 573 19.56 15.85 -9.82
C LEU A 573 19.16 17.14 -10.56
N PRO A 574 19.53 18.33 -10.06
CA PRO A 574 19.31 19.57 -10.80
C PRO A 574 19.98 19.47 -12.18
N LEU A 575 19.30 19.94 -13.23
CA LEU A 575 19.82 19.92 -14.61
C LEU A 575 21.26 20.48 -14.71
N GLY A 576 21.60 21.49 -13.89
CA GLY A 576 22.96 22.03 -13.84
C GLY A 576 24.00 21.04 -13.30
N ARG A 577 23.66 20.22 -12.31
CA ARG A 577 24.55 19.18 -11.78
C ARG A 577 24.70 18.02 -12.76
N LEU A 578 23.63 17.66 -13.44
CA LEU A 578 23.64 16.67 -14.50
C LEU A 578 24.51 17.14 -15.68
N GLY A 579 24.33 18.39 -16.14
CA GLY A 579 25.14 18.98 -17.20
C GLY A 579 26.63 19.06 -16.84
N ALA A 580 26.97 19.37 -15.59
CA ALA A 580 28.37 19.36 -15.11
C ALA A 580 28.98 17.95 -15.10
N LYS A 581 28.23 16.92 -14.66
CA LYS A 581 28.66 15.51 -14.70
C LYS A 581 28.86 15.03 -16.16
N MET A 582 27.96 15.39 -17.07
CA MET A 582 28.08 15.10 -18.49
C MET A 582 29.32 15.75 -19.09
N LEU A 583 29.52 17.05 -18.83
CA LEU A 583 30.65 17.83 -19.36
C LEU A 583 31.99 17.30 -18.84
N HIS A 584 32.09 17.01 -17.56
CA HIS A 584 33.31 16.50 -16.92
C HIS A 584 33.79 15.20 -17.57
N LYS A 585 32.89 14.24 -17.77
CA LYS A 585 33.25 12.93 -18.35
C LYS A 585 33.54 13.01 -19.85
N THR A 586 32.78 13.83 -20.57
CA THR A 586 33.01 14.11 -21.99
C THR A 586 34.39 14.71 -22.22
N LEU A 587 34.83 15.64 -21.37
CA LEU A 587 36.16 16.25 -21.44
C LEU A 587 37.29 15.25 -21.15
N GLN A 588 37.08 14.29 -20.26
CA GLN A 588 38.09 13.27 -19.91
C GLN A 588 38.33 12.25 -21.06
N LYS A 589 37.36 11.98 -21.92
CA LYS A 589 37.45 10.97 -23.00
C LYS A 589 37.94 11.49 -24.35
N SER A 590 38.41 12.76 -24.45
CA SER A 590 39.11 13.38 -25.60
C SER A 590 38.52 13.24 -27.00
N ARG A 591 37.19 13.07 -27.14
CA ARG A 591 36.50 13.06 -28.46
C ARG A 591 35.74 14.39 -28.71
N TRP A 592 36.47 15.43 -29.05
CA TRP A 592 36.03 16.83 -29.02
C TRP A 592 35.02 17.27 -30.09
N SER A 593 34.84 16.56 -31.20
CA SER A 593 34.17 17.15 -32.37
C SER A 593 32.63 17.06 -32.43
N SER A 594 32.03 16.05 -31.81
CA SER A 594 30.55 15.89 -31.79
C SER A 594 29.92 16.01 -30.38
N LEU A 595 30.69 15.72 -29.38
CA LEU A 595 30.30 15.61 -27.97
C LEU A 595 30.15 16.95 -27.24
N GLY A 596 31.01 17.92 -27.56
CA GLY A 596 30.98 19.26 -26.96
C GLY A 596 29.71 20.04 -27.26
N ARG A 597 29.05 19.76 -28.39
CA ARG A 597 27.80 20.43 -28.77
C ARG A 597 26.61 19.97 -27.96
N GLY A 598 26.46 18.67 -27.68
CA GLY A 598 25.34 18.15 -26.89
C GLY A 598 25.40 18.58 -25.42
N ALA A 599 26.56 18.43 -24.79
CA ALA A 599 26.74 18.83 -23.38
C ALA A 599 26.64 20.35 -23.19
N LEU A 600 27.17 21.15 -24.15
CA LEU A 600 27.03 22.61 -24.15
C LEU A 600 25.59 23.02 -24.43
N ALA A 601 24.83 22.30 -25.28
CA ALA A 601 23.43 22.60 -25.54
C ALA A 601 22.56 22.35 -24.28
N VAL A 602 22.77 21.25 -23.55
CA VAL A 602 22.06 20.96 -22.29
C VAL A 602 22.39 22.03 -21.23
N PHE A 603 23.66 22.46 -21.15
CA PHE A 603 24.08 23.50 -20.22
C PHE A 603 23.55 24.88 -20.61
N ALA A 604 23.55 25.21 -21.89
CA ALA A 604 23.03 26.47 -22.40
C ALA A 604 21.51 26.58 -22.24
N GLU A 605 20.77 25.47 -22.44
CA GLU A 605 19.33 25.42 -22.21
C GLU A 605 18.98 25.54 -20.73
N HIS A 606 19.77 24.94 -19.84
CA HIS A 606 19.63 25.16 -18.39
C HIS A 606 19.77 26.64 -18.03
N LEU A 607 20.72 27.34 -18.65
CA LEU A 607 20.90 28.78 -18.43
C LEU A 607 19.76 29.62 -19.01
N ARG A 608 19.17 29.23 -20.16
CA ARG A 608 18.00 29.89 -20.76
C ARG A 608 16.70 29.69 -19.99
N ASN A 609 16.54 28.54 -19.36
CA ASN A 609 15.32 28.17 -18.65
C ASN A 609 15.32 28.56 -17.16
N LYS A 610 16.34 29.25 -16.70
CA LYS A 610 16.46 29.79 -15.32
C LYS A 610 15.39 30.87 -15.02
N GLY A 611 14.18 30.71 -15.46
CA GLY A 611 13.08 31.65 -15.25
C GLY A 611 11.72 31.21 -15.80
N LYS A 612 11.59 30.03 -16.41
CA LYS A 612 10.33 29.53 -16.95
C LYS A 612 9.83 28.32 -16.19
N LYS A 613 8.59 28.37 -15.71
CA LYS A 613 7.86 27.26 -15.10
C LYS A 613 7.63 26.15 -16.13
N ASP A 614 7.75 24.89 -15.71
CA ASP A 614 7.58 23.67 -16.47
C ASP A 614 6.29 23.64 -17.30
N SER A 615 6.45 23.38 -18.60
CA SER A 615 5.37 22.98 -19.49
C SER A 615 5.67 21.56 -19.98
N GLY A 616 5.10 20.54 -19.31
CA GLY A 616 5.28 19.14 -19.70
C GLY A 616 4.47 18.80 -20.95
N LYS A 617 5.11 18.18 -21.97
CA LYS A 617 4.44 17.42 -23.02
C LYS A 617 4.75 15.93 -22.86
N PRO A 618 3.76 15.04 -22.99
CA PRO A 618 3.96 13.61 -22.78
C PRO A 618 4.57 12.90 -23.99
N MET A 619 5.35 11.86 -23.72
CA MET A 619 5.88 10.92 -24.71
C MET A 619 4.78 9.93 -25.15
N ARG A 620 4.64 9.65 -26.45
CA ARG A 620 3.72 8.64 -27.02
C ARG A 620 4.44 7.34 -27.32
N LEU A 621 3.87 6.22 -26.91
CA LEU A 621 4.30 4.88 -27.31
C LEU A 621 3.55 4.40 -28.56
N PRO A 622 4.14 3.50 -29.38
CA PRO A 622 3.50 2.95 -30.57
C PRO A 622 2.19 2.21 -30.25
N ASP A 623 1.19 2.35 -31.12
CA ASP A 623 -0.03 1.55 -31.06
C ASP A 623 0.32 0.07 -31.26
N GLY A 624 -0.27 -0.82 -30.47
CA GLY A 624 -0.06 -2.27 -30.55
C GLY A 624 1.04 -2.86 -29.67
N PHE A 625 1.77 -2.05 -28.91
CA PHE A 625 2.84 -2.55 -28.03
C PHE A 625 2.37 -3.60 -27.01
N PHE A 626 1.10 -3.51 -26.58
CA PHE A 626 0.51 -4.47 -25.62
C PHE A 626 -0.09 -5.72 -26.24
N ASP A 627 -0.43 -5.69 -27.52
CA ASP A 627 -1.05 -6.85 -28.18
C ASP A 627 -0.07 -8.02 -28.25
N HIS A 628 1.25 -7.73 -28.31
CA HIS A 628 2.29 -8.76 -28.25
C HIS A 628 2.42 -9.45 -26.89
N PHE A 629 2.13 -8.76 -25.78
CA PHE A 629 2.20 -9.33 -24.43
C PHE A 629 1.02 -10.24 -24.08
N CYS A 630 -0.14 -10.01 -24.71
CA CYS A 630 -1.31 -10.86 -24.50
C CYS A 630 -1.29 -12.15 -25.33
N ALA A 631 -0.42 -12.23 -26.34
CA ALA A 631 -0.36 -13.35 -27.31
C ALA A 631 0.77 -14.36 -27.05
N SER A 632 1.73 -14.06 -26.16
CA SER A 632 2.80 -15.01 -25.86
C SER A 632 2.35 -16.03 -24.83
N ASP A 633 2.19 -17.23 -25.28
CA ASP A 633 2.13 -18.53 -24.63
C ASP A 633 1.41 -18.56 -23.26
N GLY A 634 0.16 -18.99 -23.35
CA GLY A 634 -0.82 -19.04 -22.30
C GLY A 634 -0.34 -19.66 -20.98
N TRP A 635 -0.75 -19.04 -19.90
CA TRP A 635 -0.87 -19.73 -18.62
C TRP A 635 -1.67 -21.01 -18.86
N ASP A 636 -1.08 -22.14 -18.50
CA ASP A 636 -1.71 -23.45 -18.55
C ASP A 636 -2.19 -23.85 -17.15
N PRO A 637 -3.49 -23.72 -16.87
CA PRO A 637 -4.08 -24.16 -15.60
C PRO A 637 -3.86 -25.67 -15.36
N GLU A 638 -3.71 -26.47 -16.42
CA GLU A 638 -3.46 -27.89 -16.32
C GLU A 638 -2.05 -28.17 -15.76
N ARG A 639 -1.06 -27.38 -16.16
CA ARG A 639 0.31 -27.48 -15.62
C ARG A 639 0.36 -27.23 -14.11
N TYR A 640 -0.38 -26.23 -13.60
CA TYR A 640 -0.48 -26.00 -12.16
C TYR A 640 -1.17 -27.17 -11.45
N SER A 641 -2.22 -27.73 -12.06
CA SER A 641 -2.92 -28.92 -11.57
C SER A 641 -2.03 -30.16 -11.58
N GLU A 642 -1.16 -30.32 -12.58
CA GLU A 642 -0.19 -31.42 -12.67
C GLU A 642 0.91 -31.33 -11.62
N ILE A 643 1.44 -30.13 -11.37
CA ILE A 643 2.43 -29.87 -10.31
C ILE A 643 1.86 -30.28 -8.96
N ARG A 644 0.60 -29.97 -8.72
CA ARG A 644 -0.10 -30.27 -7.47
C ARG A 644 -0.38 -31.77 -7.25
N LYS A 645 -0.46 -32.56 -8.32
CA LYS A 645 -0.69 -34.01 -8.26
C LYS A 645 0.59 -34.82 -8.02
N ARG A 646 1.77 -34.20 -8.12
CA ARG A 646 3.04 -34.90 -7.86
C ARG A 646 3.19 -35.12 -6.35
N PRO A 647 3.42 -36.35 -5.87
CA PRO A 647 3.70 -36.59 -4.47
C PRO A 647 4.96 -35.80 -4.07
N ALA A 648 4.91 -35.22 -2.86
CA ALA A 648 6.07 -34.58 -2.27
C ALA A 648 7.20 -35.63 -2.12
N GLY A 649 8.24 -35.52 -2.95
CA GLY A 649 9.45 -36.31 -2.85
C GLY A 649 10.35 -35.89 -1.71
#